data_22e4415a2b75b3d7bc59242933212f12
#
_entry.id   22e4415a2b75b3d7bc59242933212f12
#
_cell.length_a   1.000
_cell.length_b   1.000
_cell.length_c   1.000
_cell.angle_alpha   90.00
_cell.angle_beta   90.00
_cell.angle_gamma   90.00
#
_symmetry.space_group_name_H-M   'P 1'
#
loop_
_entity.id
_entity.type
_entity.pdbx_description
1 polymer ?
#
loop_
_entity_poly.entity_id
_entity_poly.type
_entity_poly.pdbx_seq_one_letter_code
_entity_poly.pdbx_strand_id
1 'polypeptide(L)'
;MNLFKYIVLLATVLAGAIGGAVAMAETLPGLPPGNLLALPVVGDMELQVLSPTVLELSLVTTKTLKGPVAEWDFVGPDNHLHLPPADQFSVAVNGRPVTVATVGFKRRVLYAPLKQYDLRIGNHLYLELAAPVPEGARVTVTMAGGRTFAGTADPLRWSEAIHANQVGYDVALPKKARLGFYLGSLGELAVPTNGPFALVDAGSGAEVFTGALTPHPDDGWRYAVDPYQRVAEADFSAFNTPGFYRLKVPGLGASLPFRISDGAATAMARTYALGLYHQRCGMALELPFTRFTHAACHTNLAEIPTADFRVVELILSKLNNAGSPPPGQTAPVLTNLESSLYPFVNSGKLDVSGGHHDAGDYSKYTINSAELIHYLTFAADAFPGAADLDNLGLPESGDGKSDLLQLAKWEADFLAKLQDADGGFYFLVYPKNRKYEDNVTPDHGDLQVVYPKNTAVTAAAVAALAQLGSSPRFQKEFPDEAARYLVQARRGWVFLERAWAKYGKLGAYQKLTHYGDQFFDRDEVAWAAAEMYLATGKEQYQRKLLAEFDPSDRLTRRWTWVRLTDSYGNAIRSYAFADRTGRAAGKTLDPEFLRKCRAEILAAAKDDYNRSQSSAYGLSFPIESKHFRSAAWFFAVPVAFDLFVGDQLEPHPEWRSAMVDDMNYEAGENPVNMTYLTGCGWRRQHDIVSQFAENDGRSLPPSGLPVGAMQEGFMYLNQYQRELGQLTFPGDGDTNNPYPFYDRWGDSFNTSTECVSAQQAEGLAWLAGLMAQSPQRNQMWRSAAAQITGLPAEAPLGKSLTAKLSVRGMNLSEAQTVWEVVGQQPCFGSQLSFVPVKTGPQWVEVEAMWGDGRRAFARAQVVVR
;
A
#
# COMPACT_ATOMS: atom_id res chain seq x y z
N MET A 1 50.14 29.30 -6.32
CA MET A 1 51.24 28.36 -6.55
C MET A 1 51.10 27.25 -5.53
N ASN A 2 50.45 26.20 -5.88
CA ASN A 2 50.73 24.81 -5.53
C ASN A 2 49.58 23.95 -6.11
N LEU A 3 49.99 23.17 -7.08
CA LEU A 3 49.23 22.11 -7.76
C LEU A 3 48.94 20.98 -6.77
N PHE A 4 47.69 20.56 -6.70
CA PHE A 4 47.34 19.22 -6.25
C PHE A 4 46.90 18.38 -7.45
N LYS A 5 47.65 17.36 -7.73
CA LYS A 5 47.48 16.37 -8.78
C LYS A 5 46.30 15.46 -8.41
N TYR A 6 45.28 15.40 -9.27
CA TYR A 6 44.29 14.33 -9.27
C TYR A 6 44.90 13.09 -9.95
N ILE A 7 45.07 12.03 -9.18
CA ILE A 7 45.34 10.70 -9.72
C ILE A 7 43.97 10.08 -10.07
N VAL A 8 43.73 9.96 -11.36
CA VAL A 8 42.61 9.17 -11.88
C VAL A 8 43.04 7.71 -11.84
N LEU A 9 42.46 6.94 -10.92
CA LEU A 9 42.57 5.48 -10.95
C LEU A 9 41.52 4.95 -11.91
N LEU A 10 41.92 4.51 -13.08
CA LEU A 10 41.12 3.72 -14.00
C LEU A 10 40.99 2.32 -13.38
N ALA A 11 39.86 2.05 -12.73
CA ALA A 11 39.47 0.70 -12.37
C ALA A 11 38.80 0.05 -13.58
N THR A 12 39.53 -0.77 -14.27
CA THR A 12 39.02 -1.73 -15.25
C THR A 12 38.14 -2.73 -14.49
N VAL A 13 36.81 -2.60 -14.60
CA VAL A 13 35.90 -3.62 -14.09
C VAL A 13 35.97 -4.80 -15.05
N LEU A 14 36.71 -5.83 -14.68
CA LEU A 14 36.51 -7.17 -15.22
C LEU A 14 35.12 -7.60 -14.76
N ALA A 15 34.19 -7.67 -15.69
CA ALA A 15 32.93 -8.37 -15.49
C ALA A 15 33.24 -9.88 -15.40
N GLY A 16 33.62 -10.32 -14.23
CA GLY A 16 33.60 -11.73 -13.88
C GLY A 16 32.13 -12.10 -13.62
N ALA A 17 31.62 -13.04 -14.39
CA ALA A 17 30.37 -13.71 -14.12
C ALA A 17 30.45 -14.35 -12.72
N ILE A 18 30.04 -13.64 -11.70
CA ILE A 18 29.72 -14.22 -10.40
C ILE A 18 28.30 -14.79 -10.56
N GLY A 19 28.24 -16.03 -11.01
CA GLY A 19 27.05 -16.84 -10.84
C GLY A 19 26.77 -16.95 -9.35
N GLY A 20 25.96 -16.04 -8.80
CA GLY A 20 25.45 -16.17 -7.46
C GLY A 20 24.77 -17.52 -7.37
N ALA A 21 25.17 -18.38 -6.43
CA ALA A 21 24.49 -19.63 -6.17
C ALA A 21 23.05 -19.26 -5.77
N VAL A 22 22.13 -19.49 -6.71
CA VAL A 22 20.70 -19.30 -6.52
C VAL A 22 20.29 -20.22 -5.37
N ALA A 23 19.72 -19.67 -4.32
CA ALA A 23 19.06 -20.47 -3.31
C ALA A 23 18.01 -21.33 -4.02
N MET A 24 18.23 -22.66 -4.05
CA MET A 24 17.27 -23.57 -4.66
C MET A 24 16.06 -23.66 -3.75
N ALA A 25 15.04 -22.85 -4.09
CA ALA A 25 13.72 -22.99 -3.51
C ALA A 25 13.10 -24.32 -4.02
N GLU A 26 12.48 -25.07 -3.12
CA GLU A 26 11.54 -26.11 -3.54
C GLU A 26 10.45 -25.44 -4.36
N THR A 27 10.19 -25.93 -5.56
CA THR A 27 9.10 -25.45 -6.39
C THR A 27 7.77 -25.79 -5.70
N LEU A 28 7.11 -24.78 -5.17
CA LEU A 28 5.75 -24.91 -4.67
C LEU A 28 4.80 -25.24 -5.84
N PRO A 29 3.83 -26.14 -5.64
CA PRO A 29 2.92 -26.54 -6.71
C PRO A 29 2.25 -25.33 -7.38
N GLY A 30 2.28 -25.30 -8.71
CA GLY A 30 1.61 -24.28 -9.52
C GLY A 30 2.33 -22.94 -9.66
N LEU A 31 3.48 -22.74 -9.03
CA LEU A 31 4.31 -21.55 -9.30
C LEU A 31 5.11 -21.73 -10.60
N PRO A 32 5.36 -20.64 -11.34
CA PRO A 32 6.27 -20.66 -12.46
C PRO A 32 7.69 -21.01 -12.00
N PRO A 33 8.53 -21.54 -12.88
CA PRO A 33 9.94 -21.77 -12.57
C PRO A 33 10.65 -20.44 -12.28
N GLY A 34 11.62 -20.47 -11.39
CA GLY A 34 12.40 -19.28 -11.00
C GLY A 34 12.02 -18.73 -9.64
N ASN A 35 12.66 -17.64 -9.27
CA ASN A 35 12.45 -16.96 -8.00
C ASN A 35 11.63 -15.69 -8.19
N LEU A 36 10.33 -15.76 -7.89
CA LEU A 36 9.39 -14.63 -8.05
C LEU A 36 9.72 -13.42 -7.15
N LEU A 37 10.55 -13.61 -6.13
CA LEU A 37 11.03 -12.53 -5.26
C LEU A 37 12.36 -11.94 -5.72
N ALA A 38 13.04 -12.53 -6.70
CA ALA A 38 14.28 -11.98 -7.18
C ALA A 38 14.02 -10.77 -8.08
N LEU A 39 14.88 -9.76 -7.96
CA LEU A 39 14.91 -8.65 -8.90
C LEU A 39 15.34 -9.15 -10.28
N PRO A 40 14.77 -8.61 -11.37
CA PRO A 40 15.19 -8.95 -12.72
C PRO A 40 16.70 -8.74 -12.92
N VAL A 41 17.37 -9.65 -13.57
CA VAL A 41 18.83 -9.55 -13.81
C VAL A 41 19.08 -8.96 -15.20
N VAL A 42 19.96 -7.98 -15.29
CA VAL A 42 20.35 -7.40 -16.59
C VAL A 42 20.97 -8.49 -17.47
N GLY A 43 20.42 -8.66 -18.66
CA GLY A 43 20.77 -9.72 -19.60
C GLY A 43 19.81 -10.90 -19.60
N ASP A 44 18.87 -10.98 -18.66
CA ASP A 44 17.83 -12.04 -18.67
C ASP A 44 16.96 -11.91 -19.91
N MET A 45 16.69 -13.03 -20.53
CA MET A 45 15.90 -13.17 -21.75
C MET A 45 14.90 -14.29 -21.60
N GLU A 46 13.66 -14.04 -22.02
CA GLU A 46 12.60 -15.04 -21.95
C GLU A 46 11.77 -15.06 -23.22
N LEU A 47 11.19 -16.20 -23.55
CA LEU A 47 10.11 -16.35 -24.53
C LEU A 47 8.87 -16.82 -23.79
N GLN A 48 7.81 -16.03 -23.88
CA GLN A 48 6.49 -16.42 -23.40
C GLN A 48 5.50 -16.59 -24.55
N VAL A 49 4.64 -17.58 -24.46
CA VAL A 49 3.49 -17.75 -25.36
C VAL A 49 2.29 -17.11 -24.68
N LEU A 50 2.01 -15.85 -25.00
CA LEU A 50 0.91 -15.08 -24.36
C LEU A 50 -0.46 -15.61 -24.78
N SER A 51 -0.62 -15.90 -26.08
CA SER A 51 -1.83 -16.49 -26.66
C SER A 51 -1.47 -17.44 -27.79
N PRO A 52 -2.42 -18.16 -28.39
CA PRO A 52 -2.10 -19.01 -29.53
C PRO A 52 -1.43 -18.27 -30.70
N THR A 53 -1.65 -16.97 -30.83
CA THR A 53 -1.11 -16.18 -31.96
C THR A 53 -0.13 -15.09 -31.54
N VAL A 54 0.19 -14.93 -30.25
CA VAL A 54 1.08 -13.88 -29.77
C VAL A 54 2.19 -14.47 -28.92
N LEU A 55 3.43 -14.22 -29.31
CA LEU A 55 4.64 -14.50 -28.54
C LEU A 55 5.19 -13.20 -27.97
N GLU A 56 5.75 -13.28 -26.75
CA GLU A 56 6.56 -12.22 -26.17
C GLU A 56 8.02 -12.69 -26.11
N LEU A 57 8.93 -11.84 -26.56
CA LEU A 57 10.36 -11.94 -26.31
C LEU A 57 10.72 -10.81 -25.36
N SER A 58 11.22 -11.10 -24.20
CA SER A 58 11.66 -10.11 -23.23
C SER A 58 13.18 -10.08 -23.10
N LEU A 59 13.70 -8.89 -22.79
CA LEU A 59 15.09 -8.63 -22.45
C LEU A 59 15.15 -7.60 -21.32
N VAL A 60 15.76 -7.97 -20.21
CA VAL A 60 16.09 -7.01 -19.15
C VAL A 60 17.38 -6.29 -19.51
N THR A 61 17.34 -4.98 -19.61
CA THR A 61 18.48 -4.14 -19.91
C THR A 61 18.67 -3.01 -18.90
N THR A 62 19.63 -2.14 -19.14
CA THR A 62 19.92 -0.98 -18.31
C THR A 62 20.42 0.19 -19.17
N LYS A 63 20.67 1.32 -18.54
CA LYS A 63 21.40 2.45 -19.13
C LYS A 63 22.22 3.15 -18.06
N THR A 64 23.23 3.86 -18.46
CA THR A 64 23.91 4.83 -17.59
C THR A 64 23.14 6.14 -17.61
N LEU A 65 23.29 6.95 -16.58
CA LEU A 65 22.67 8.28 -16.52
C LEU A 65 23.05 9.10 -17.79
N LYS A 66 22.04 9.63 -18.47
CA LYS A 66 22.19 10.35 -19.76
C LYS A 66 22.76 9.51 -20.93
N GLY A 67 22.98 8.23 -20.73
CA GLY A 67 23.37 7.33 -21.82
C GLY A 67 22.17 6.77 -22.58
N PRO A 68 22.37 6.09 -23.73
CA PRO A 68 21.31 5.32 -24.39
C PRO A 68 20.98 4.07 -23.57
N VAL A 69 19.82 3.46 -23.87
CA VAL A 69 19.50 2.11 -23.42
C VAL A 69 20.52 1.15 -24.02
N ALA A 70 21.06 0.24 -23.20
CA ALA A 70 22.20 -0.56 -23.62
C ALA A 70 21.89 -1.54 -24.76
N GLU A 71 20.70 -2.12 -24.75
CA GLU A 71 20.24 -3.05 -25.78
C GLU A 71 18.72 -2.86 -26.06
N TRP A 72 18.29 -3.16 -27.25
CA TRP A 72 16.91 -3.02 -27.72
C TRP A 72 16.37 -1.59 -27.57
N ASP A 73 17.21 -0.60 -27.87
CA ASP A 73 16.82 0.80 -27.87
C ASP A 73 16.08 1.14 -29.20
N PHE A 74 14.85 0.62 -29.28
CA PHE A 74 14.03 0.77 -30.48
C PHE A 74 13.21 2.05 -30.50
N VAL A 75 13.26 2.87 -29.47
CA VAL A 75 12.52 4.13 -29.36
C VAL A 75 13.47 5.27 -29.67
N GLY A 76 13.24 5.96 -30.81
CA GLY A 76 14.03 7.11 -31.19
C GLY A 76 13.78 8.33 -30.29
N PRO A 77 14.63 9.36 -30.40
CA PRO A 77 14.48 10.61 -29.64
C PRO A 77 13.17 11.36 -29.91
N ASP A 78 12.56 11.09 -31.05
CA ASP A 78 11.25 11.61 -31.48
C ASP A 78 10.06 10.75 -31.02
N ASN A 79 10.31 9.78 -30.15
CA ASN A 79 9.35 8.79 -29.68
C ASN A 79 8.76 7.88 -30.77
N HIS A 80 9.44 7.77 -31.93
CA HIS A 80 9.09 6.82 -32.96
C HIS A 80 9.78 5.48 -32.78
N LEU A 81 9.08 4.40 -33.15
CA LEU A 81 9.61 3.05 -33.09
C LEU A 81 10.41 2.68 -34.34
N HIS A 82 11.58 2.11 -34.13
CA HIS A 82 12.45 1.55 -35.16
C HIS A 82 12.62 0.05 -34.92
N LEU A 83 11.55 -0.73 -35.10
CA LEU A 83 11.54 -2.16 -34.83
C LEU A 83 12.23 -2.95 -35.94
N PRO A 84 12.85 -4.09 -35.60
CA PRO A 84 13.26 -5.08 -36.59
C PRO A 84 12.03 -5.52 -37.41
N PRO A 85 12.09 -5.59 -38.74
CA PRO A 85 10.96 -6.07 -39.54
C PRO A 85 10.69 -7.56 -39.29
N ALA A 86 9.47 -8.01 -39.61
CA ALA A 86 8.99 -9.37 -39.29
C ALA A 86 9.86 -10.49 -39.88
N ASP A 87 10.48 -10.26 -41.03
CA ASP A 87 11.37 -11.23 -41.69
C ASP A 87 12.71 -11.43 -41.00
N GLN A 88 13.05 -10.59 -40.03
CA GLN A 88 14.21 -10.81 -39.17
C GLN A 88 13.97 -11.80 -38.00
N PHE A 89 12.75 -12.32 -37.88
CA PHE A 89 12.40 -13.33 -36.87
C PHE A 89 12.09 -14.66 -37.54
N SER A 90 12.91 -15.66 -37.28
CA SER A 90 12.67 -17.02 -37.69
C SER A 90 11.96 -17.79 -36.55
N VAL A 91 10.65 -18.01 -36.71
CA VAL A 91 9.85 -18.75 -35.72
C VAL A 91 9.61 -20.18 -36.18
N ALA A 92 9.81 -21.13 -35.27
CA ALA A 92 9.48 -22.53 -35.51
C ALA A 92 8.62 -23.11 -34.36
N VAL A 93 7.50 -23.72 -34.73
CA VAL A 93 6.59 -24.43 -33.81
C VAL A 93 6.69 -25.93 -34.09
N ASN A 94 7.14 -26.69 -33.10
CA ASN A 94 7.48 -28.13 -33.26
C ASN A 94 8.41 -28.40 -34.45
N GLY A 95 9.36 -27.49 -34.68
CA GLY A 95 10.31 -27.53 -35.79
C GLY A 95 9.78 -27.10 -37.16
N ARG A 96 8.51 -26.71 -37.28
CA ARG A 96 7.90 -26.18 -38.50
C ARG A 96 7.93 -24.68 -38.53
N PRO A 97 8.35 -24.02 -39.59
CA PRO A 97 8.37 -22.59 -39.68
C PRO A 97 6.96 -21.96 -39.65
N VAL A 98 6.82 -20.86 -38.92
CA VAL A 98 5.59 -20.06 -38.86
C VAL A 98 5.96 -18.61 -39.14
N THR A 99 5.17 -17.95 -39.96
CA THR A 99 5.39 -16.56 -40.37
C THR A 99 4.97 -15.61 -39.26
N VAL A 100 5.81 -14.61 -38.98
CA VAL A 100 5.47 -13.45 -38.17
C VAL A 100 4.72 -12.45 -39.03
N ALA A 101 3.52 -12.09 -38.65
CA ALA A 101 2.68 -11.12 -39.37
C ALA A 101 3.01 -9.68 -38.93
N THR A 102 3.14 -9.42 -37.66
CA THR A 102 3.36 -8.09 -37.07
C THR A 102 4.34 -8.16 -35.90
N VAL A 103 5.11 -7.08 -35.73
CA VAL A 103 6.02 -6.91 -34.57
C VAL A 103 5.59 -5.68 -33.79
N GLY A 104 5.45 -5.84 -32.48
CA GLY A 104 5.16 -4.77 -31.54
C GLY A 104 6.18 -4.63 -30.45
N PHE A 105 6.05 -3.57 -29.63
CA PHE A 105 7.01 -3.27 -28.59
C PHE A 105 6.38 -2.55 -27.38
N LYS A 106 6.84 -2.93 -26.20
CA LYS A 106 6.58 -2.23 -24.94
C LYS A 106 7.89 -2.11 -24.17
N ARG A 107 8.09 -0.99 -23.49
CA ARG A 107 9.23 -0.79 -22.59
C ARG A 107 8.73 -0.25 -21.26
N ARG A 108 9.20 -0.82 -20.17
CA ARG A 108 8.85 -0.39 -18.82
C ARG A 108 10.09 -0.37 -17.93
N VAL A 109 10.11 0.57 -16.98
CA VAL A 109 11.07 0.53 -15.87
C VAL A 109 10.63 -0.57 -14.93
N LEU A 110 11.47 -1.58 -14.72
CA LEU A 110 11.19 -2.69 -13.81
C LEU A 110 11.65 -2.38 -12.39
N TYR A 111 12.80 -1.71 -12.25
CA TYR A 111 13.39 -1.39 -10.96
C TYR A 111 14.21 -0.12 -11.03
N ALA A 112 13.99 0.77 -10.06
CA ALA A 112 14.71 2.03 -9.93
C ALA A 112 14.71 2.46 -8.44
N PRO A 113 15.63 1.91 -7.62
CA PRO A 113 15.60 2.10 -6.17
C PRO A 113 15.90 3.53 -5.74
N LEU A 114 15.41 3.92 -4.56
CA LEU A 114 15.47 5.28 -4.04
C LEU A 114 16.89 5.76 -3.71
N LYS A 115 17.76 4.87 -3.22
CA LYS A 115 19.05 5.28 -2.63
C LYS A 115 20.26 5.14 -3.54
N GLN A 116 20.19 4.29 -4.53
CA GLN A 116 21.32 4.01 -5.44
C GLN A 116 20.83 4.04 -6.88
N TYR A 117 21.74 4.26 -7.80
CA TYR A 117 21.46 4.11 -9.21
C TYR A 117 21.60 2.63 -9.60
N ASP A 118 20.47 1.94 -9.75
CA ASP A 118 20.39 0.54 -10.24
C ASP A 118 19.15 0.42 -11.12
N LEU A 119 19.27 0.90 -12.35
CA LEU A 119 18.16 0.96 -13.29
C LEU A 119 18.04 -0.35 -14.07
N ARG A 120 16.87 -0.99 -14.01
CA ARG A 120 16.53 -2.18 -14.77
C ARG A 120 15.32 -1.93 -15.62
N ILE A 121 15.45 -2.17 -16.91
CA ILE A 121 14.48 -1.83 -17.94
C ILE A 121 14.04 -3.12 -18.63
N GLY A 122 12.73 -3.38 -18.64
CA GLY A 122 12.11 -4.45 -19.43
C GLY A 122 11.80 -3.96 -20.83
N ASN A 123 12.37 -4.64 -21.81
CA ASN A 123 12.03 -4.46 -23.22
C ASN A 123 11.29 -5.71 -23.69
N HIS A 124 10.11 -5.52 -24.29
CA HIS A 124 9.20 -6.59 -24.67
C HIS A 124 8.87 -6.45 -26.16
N LEU A 125 9.33 -7.41 -26.97
CA LEU A 125 8.94 -7.54 -28.36
C LEU A 125 7.76 -8.52 -28.47
N TYR A 126 6.69 -8.09 -29.12
CA TYR A 126 5.52 -8.91 -29.36
C TYR A 126 5.52 -9.35 -30.83
N LEU A 127 5.39 -10.66 -31.06
CA LEU A 127 5.30 -11.22 -32.40
C LEU A 127 3.91 -11.82 -32.60
N GLU A 128 3.12 -11.19 -33.48
CA GLU A 128 1.87 -11.78 -33.97
C GLU A 128 2.16 -12.81 -35.05
N LEU A 129 1.64 -14.00 -34.90
CA LEU A 129 1.86 -15.14 -35.79
C LEU A 129 0.71 -15.31 -36.79
N ALA A 130 1.04 -15.65 -38.02
CA ALA A 130 0.05 -15.95 -39.07
C ALA A 130 -0.71 -17.27 -38.84
N ALA A 131 -0.21 -18.14 -37.96
CA ALA A 131 -0.83 -19.40 -37.61
C ALA A 131 -0.72 -19.68 -36.09
N PRO A 132 -1.73 -20.32 -35.47
CA PRO A 132 -1.74 -20.53 -34.05
C PRO A 132 -0.72 -21.57 -33.57
N VAL A 133 -0.16 -21.36 -32.40
CA VAL A 133 0.67 -22.31 -31.64
C VAL A 133 -0.26 -23.25 -30.89
N PRO A 134 -0.24 -24.57 -31.18
CA PRO A 134 -1.01 -25.54 -30.42
C PRO A 134 -0.54 -25.64 -28.95
N GLU A 135 -1.45 -25.93 -28.05
CA GLU A 135 -1.07 -26.26 -26.66
C GLU A 135 -0.11 -27.45 -26.61
N GLY A 136 0.88 -27.36 -25.72
CA GLY A 136 1.97 -28.34 -25.59
C GLY A 136 3.10 -28.21 -26.62
N ALA A 137 2.95 -27.32 -27.63
CA ALA A 137 3.96 -27.13 -28.66
C ALA A 137 5.22 -26.44 -28.13
N ARG A 138 6.39 -26.90 -28.62
CA ARG A 138 7.65 -26.22 -28.42
C ARG A 138 7.79 -25.09 -29.45
N VAL A 139 8.16 -23.93 -28.98
CA VAL A 139 8.38 -22.76 -29.82
C VAL A 139 9.84 -22.33 -29.71
N THR A 140 10.44 -22.01 -30.85
CA THR A 140 11.77 -21.37 -30.92
C THR A 140 11.70 -20.15 -31.80
N VAL A 141 12.38 -19.07 -31.38
CA VAL A 141 12.49 -17.85 -32.15
C VAL A 141 13.96 -17.51 -32.27
N THR A 142 14.45 -17.32 -33.51
CA THR A 142 15.81 -16.84 -33.75
C THR A 142 15.72 -15.48 -34.43
N MET A 143 16.33 -14.47 -33.83
CA MET A 143 16.46 -13.14 -34.40
C MET A 143 17.61 -13.06 -35.38
N ALA A 144 17.53 -12.18 -36.36
CA ALA A 144 18.69 -11.80 -37.18
C ALA A 144 19.86 -11.40 -36.23
N GLY A 145 21.04 -11.95 -36.45
CA GLY A 145 22.17 -11.81 -35.52
C GLY A 145 22.37 -13.00 -34.59
N GLY A 146 21.53 -14.03 -34.66
CA GLY A 146 21.75 -15.34 -34.04
C GLY A 146 21.24 -15.50 -32.61
N ARG A 147 20.62 -14.48 -32.02
CA ARG A 147 19.98 -14.60 -30.68
C ARG A 147 18.77 -15.52 -30.77
N THR A 148 18.73 -16.53 -29.92
CA THR A 148 17.67 -17.55 -29.93
C THR A 148 16.95 -17.62 -28.60
N PHE A 149 15.62 -17.74 -28.67
CA PHE A 149 14.69 -17.94 -27.56
C PHE A 149 13.97 -19.27 -27.74
N ALA A 150 13.61 -19.90 -26.62
CA ALA A 150 12.83 -21.13 -26.64
C ALA A 150 11.85 -21.18 -25.49
N GLY A 151 10.66 -21.69 -25.75
CA GLY A 151 9.59 -21.87 -24.77
C GLY A 151 8.64 -22.97 -25.16
N THR A 152 7.69 -23.29 -24.29
CA THR A 152 6.64 -24.32 -24.53
C THR A 152 5.28 -23.67 -24.22
N ALA A 153 4.31 -23.94 -25.11
CA ALA A 153 2.92 -23.53 -24.89
C ALA A 153 2.21 -24.50 -23.92
N ASP A 154 2.77 -24.67 -22.71
CA ASP A 154 2.17 -25.52 -21.69
C ASP A 154 0.77 -25.01 -21.34
N PRO A 155 -0.28 -25.85 -21.26
CA PRO A 155 -1.64 -25.44 -20.90
C PRO A 155 -1.76 -24.81 -19.50
N LEU A 156 -0.81 -25.11 -18.61
CA LEU A 156 -0.74 -24.57 -17.25
C LEU A 156 0.44 -23.59 -17.06
N ARG A 157 1.08 -23.13 -18.16
CA ARG A 157 2.10 -22.07 -18.02
C ARG A 157 1.52 -20.86 -17.30
N TRP A 158 2.32 -20.17 -16.52
CA TRP A 158 1.88 -18.91 -15.97
C TRP A 158 1.59 -17.89 -17.09
N SER A 159 0.47 -17.20 -16.94
CA SER A 159 0.03 -16.16 -17.88
C SER A 159 -0.02 -14.83 -17.16
N GLU A 160 0.70 -13.84 -17.67
CA GLU A 160 0.62 -12.46 -17.18
C GLU A 160 -0.75 -11.83 -17.45
N ALA A 161 -1.52 -12.38 -18.39
CA ALA A 161 -2.85 -11.89 -18.76
C ALA A 161 -3.98 -12.40 -17.83
N ILE A 162 -3.67 -13.22 -16.84
CA ILE A 162 -4.66 -13.76 -15.90
C ILE A 162 -4.33 -13.27 -14.50
N HIS A 163 -5.16 -12.39 -13.95
CA HIS A 163 -4.95 -11.68 -12.70
C HIS A 163 -5.87 -12.24 -11.62
N ALA A 164 -5.28 -12.77 -10.56
CA ALA A 164 -6.00 -13.35 -9.42
C ALA A 164 -5.44 -12.81 -8.11
N ASN A 165 -6.29 -12.77 -7.09
CA ASN A 165 -5.88 -12.42 -5.74
C ASN A 165 -4.87 -13.45 -5.21
N GLN A 166 -3.65 -13.03 -4.95
CA GLN A 166 -2.53 -13.90 -4.54
C GLN A 166 -2.53 -14.19 -3.02
N VAL A 167 -3.32 -13.47 -2.23
CA VAL A 167 -3.53 -13.74 -0.81
C VAL A 167 -4.58 -14.84 -0.65
N GLY A 168 -5.65 -14.78 -1.43
CA GLY A 168 -6.70 -15.79 -1.48
C GLY A 168 -8.11 -15.21 -1.55
N TYR A 169 -9.09 -16.11 -1.59
CA TYR A 169 -10.50 -15.80 -1.64
C TYR A 169 -11.22 -16.46 -0.48
N ASP A 170 -12.15 -15.72 0.15
CA ASP A 170 -13.01 -16.28 1.18
C ASP A 170 -14.14 -17.11 0.55
N VAL A 171 -14.42 -18.28 1.15
CA VAL A 171 -15.49 -19.18 0.70
C VAL A 171 -16.85 -18.46 0.62
N ALA A 172 -17.14 -17.59 1.60
CA ALA A 172 -18.44 -16.92 1.72
C ALA A 172 -18.54 -15.60 0.94
N LEU A 173 -17.45 -15.11 0.35
CA LEU A 173 -17.43 -13.85 -0.39
C LEU A 173 -17.42 -14.08 -1.90
N PRO A 174 -17.77 -13.09 -2.71
CA PRO A 174 -17.59 -13.13 -4.16
C PRO A 174 -16.14 -13.45 -4.53
N LYS A 175 -15.97 -14.29 -5.54
CA LYS A 175 -14.67 -14.77 -6.01
C LYS A 175 -14.56 -14.53 -7.51
N LYS A 176 -13.73 -13.56 -7.88
CA LYS A 176 -13.55 -13.14 -9.27
C LYS A 176 -12.08 -13.08 -9.61
N ALA A 177 -11.76 -13.11 -10.89
CA ALA A 177 -10.44 -12.85 -11.44
C ALA A 177 -10.59 -12.07 -12.74
N ARG A 178 -9.59 -11.28 -13.10
CA ARG A 178 -9.59 -10.44 -14.31
C ARG A 178 -8.62 -11.00 -15.34
N LEU A 179 -8.97 -10.80 -16.61
CA LEU A 179 -8.13 -11.17 -17.74
C LEU A 179 -7.95 -9.95 -18.64
N GLY A 180 -6.71 -9.63 -18.95
CA GLY A 180 -6.37 -8.53 -19.84
C GLY A 180 -4.87 -8.33 -19.91
N PHE A 181 -4.36 -7.86 -21.02
CA PHE A 181 -2.93 -7.59 -21.19
C PHE A 181 -2.68 -6.55 -22.26
N TYR A 182 -1.77 -5.63 -22.00
CA TYR A 182 -1.42 -4.56 -22.92
C TYR A 182 -0.09 -4.85 -23.62
N LEU A 183 -0.17 -4.93 -24.96
CA LEU A 183 0.97 -5.27 -25.83
C LEU A 183 1.72 -4.00 -26.32
N GLY A 184 1.61 -2.88 -25.64
CA GLY A 184 2.28 -1.65 -26.02
C GLY A 184 1.80 -1.15 -27.38
N SER A 185 2.68 -1.07 -28.36
CA SER A 185 2.35 -0.56 -29.70
C SER A 185 1.33 -1.39 -30.49
N LEU A 186 1.01 -2.61 -30.07
CA LEU A 186 -0.05 -3.43 -30.66
C LEU A 186 -1.40 -3.29 -29.96
N GLY A 187 -1.49 -2.45 -28.92
CA GLY A 187 -2.72 -2.27 -28.16
C GLY A 187 -2.99 -3.45 -27.21
N GLU A 188 -4.25 -3.88 -27.10
CA GLU A 188 -4.64 -4.92 -26.14
C GLU A 188 -4.56 -6.33 -26.74
N LEU A 189 -4.13 -7.28 -25.92
CA LEU A 189 -4.22 -8.70 -26.25
C LEU A 189 -5.70 -9.08 -26.49
N ALA A 190 -5.94 -9.86 -27.53
CA ALA A 190 -7.27 -10.43 -27.79
C ALA A 190 -7.56 -11.57 -26.80
N VAL A 191 -8.07 -11.21 -25.61
CA VAL A 191 -8.57 -12.19 -24.65
C VAL A 191 -9.97 -12.68 -25.04
N PRO A 192 -10.32 -13.97 -24.79
CA PRO A 192 -11.68 -14.45 -24.99
C PRO A 192 -12.64 -13.81 -23.97
N THR A 193 -13.56 -12.99 -24.42
CA THR A 193 -14.52 -12.31 -23.53
C THR A 193 -15.80 -13.08 -23.28
N ASN A 194 -16.02 -14.23 -23.95
CA ASN A 194 -17.17 -15.13 -23.79
C ASN A 194 -16.75 -16.61 -23.83
N GLY A 195 -15.44 -16.88 -23.60
CA GLY A 195 -14.89 -18.24 -23.61
C GLY A 195 -15.03 -18.95 -22.27
N PRO A 196 -14.68 -20.24 -22.22
CA PRO A 196 -14.67 -20.99 -20.97
C PRO A 196 -13.41 -20.66 -20.15
N PHE A 197 -13.53 -20.79 -18.82
CA PHE A 197 -12.40 -20.93 -17.91
C PHE A 197 -12.60 -22.14 -17.00
N ALA A 198 -11.52 -22.61 -16.37
CA ALA A 198 -11.57 -23.66 -15.37
C ALA A 198 -10.77 -23.25 -14.13
N LEU A 199 -11.22 -23.67 -12.96
CA LEU A 199 -10.36 -23.80 -11.81
C LEU A 199 -9.68 -25.16 -11.86
N VAL A 200 -8.37 -25.15 -11.65
CA VAL A 200 -7.57 -26.38 -11.54
C VAL A 200 -6.93 -26.44 -10.15
N ASP A 201 -6.90 -27.64 -9.58
CA ASP A 201 -6.11 -27.90 -8.37
C ASP A 201 -4.63 -27.62 -8.67
N ALA A 202 -3.97 -26.79 -7.85
CA ALA A 202 -2.62 -26.31 -8.13
C ALA A 202 -1.56 -27.44 -8.08
N GLY A 203 -1.81 -28.49 -7.31
CA GLY A 203 -0.90 -29.62 -7.16
C GLY A 203 -1.02 -30.67 -8.26
N SER A 204 -2.26 -31.05 -8.60
CA SER A 204 -2.53 -32.11 -9.57
C SER A 204 -2.81 -31.61 -11.00
N GLY A 205 -3.16 -30.34 -11.17
CA GLY A 205 -3.63 -29.78 -12.44
C GLY A 205 -5.03 -30.25 -12.87
N ALA A 206 -5.75 -30.99 -12.02
CA ALA A 206 -7.09 -31.49 -12.32
C ALA A 206 -8.12 -30.33 -12.31
N GLU A 207 -8.99 -30.32 -13.31
CA GLU A 207 -10.09 -29.35 -13.37
C GLU A 207 -11.16 -29.70 -12.33
N VAL A 208 -11.53 -28.73 -11.49
CA VAL A 208 -12.48 -28.90 -10.38
C VAL A 208 -13.75 -28.05 -10.53
N PHE A 209 -13.69 -27.03 -11.38
CA PHE A 209 -14.82 -26.13 -11.68
C PHE A 209 -14.64 -25.53 -13.06
N THR A 210 -15.73 -25.24 -13.75
CA THR A 210 -15.74 -24.54 -15.04
C THR A 210 -16.79 -23.44 -15.04
N GLY A 211 -16.46 -22.35 -15.72
CA GLY A 211 -17.35 -21.20 -15.90
C GLY A 211 -17.16 -20.56 -17.26
N ALA A 212 -17.91 -19.49 -17.51
CA ALA A 212 -17.79 -18.68 -18.71
C ALA A 212 -17.27 -17.28 -18.34
N LEU A 213 -16.36 -16.77 -19.16
CA LEU A 213 -15.87 -15.39 -19.07
C LEU A 213 -16.98 -14.42 -19.49
N THR A 214 -16.98 -13.24 -18.87
CA THR A 214 -17.86 -12.12 -19.25
C THR A 214 -17.03 -10.87 -19.56
N PRO A 215 -17.41 -10.04 -20.55
CA PRO A 215 -16.72 -8.77 -20.79
C PRO A 215 -16.79 -7.85 -19.58
N HIS A 216 -15.70 -7.20 -19.26
CA HIS A 216 -15.62 -6.21 -18.16
C HIS A 216 -14.69 -5.05 -18.54
N PRO A 217 -15.03 -4.27 -19.59
CA PRO A 217 -14.20 -3.15 -20.04
C PRO A 217 -14.28 -1.96 -19.09
N ASP A 218 -13.32 -1.05 -19.20
CA ASP A 218 -13.49 0.29 -18.66
C ASP A 218 -14.68 1.00 -19.33
N ASP A 219 -15.51 1.64 -18.54
CA ASP A 219 -16.63 2.44 -19.00
C ASP A 219 -16.45 3.92 -18.61
N GLY A 220 -17.04 4.81 -19.41
CA GLY A 220 -16.97 6.26 -19.18
C GLY A 220 -15.61 6.91 -19.42
N TRP A 221 -14.67 6.21 -20.06
CA TRP A 221 -13.37 6.73 -20.42
C TRP A 221 -13.49 7.79 -21.52
N ARG A 222 -12.86 8.95 -21.33
CA ARG A 222 -13.03 10.13 -22.20
C ARG A 222 -12.04 10.24 -23.35
N TYR A 223 -10.97 9.47 -23.33
CA TYR A 223 -9.89 9.58 -24.28
C TYR A 223 -10.04 8.56 -25.41
N ALA A 224 -9.45 8.88 -26.58
CA ALA A 224 -9.58 8.04 -27.76
C ALA A 224 -8.93 6.66 -27.64
N VAL A 225 -7.95 6.53 -26.77
CA VAL A 225 -7.21 5.28 -26.54
C VAL A 225 -7.36 4.90 -25.08
N ASP A 226 -8.02 3.80 -24.82
CA ASP A 226 -8.08 3.15 -23.51
C ASP A 226 -7.64 1.70 -23.68
N PRO A 227 -6.52 1.28 -23.08
CA PRO A 227 -5.97 -0.07 -23.22
C PRO A 227 -6.71 -1.15 -22.40
N TYR A 228 -7.87 -0.84 -21.82
CA TYR A 228 -8.65 -1.77 -20.99
C TYR A 228 -10.07 -2.03 -21.52
N GLN A 229 -10.24 -2.02 -22.84
CA GLN A 229 -11.52 -2.32 -23.50
C GLN A 229 -11.74 -3.83 -23.73
N ARG A 230 -10.69 -4.63 -23.66
CA ARG A 230 -10.73 -6.09 -23.87
C ARG A 230 -10.46 -6.87 -22.59
N VAL A 231 -10.91 -6.34 -21.46
CA VAL A 231 -10.81 -7.05 -20.17
C VAL A 231 -12.02 -7.97 -20.00
N ALA A 232 -11.79 -9.16 -19.46
CA ALA A 232 -12.82 -10.11 -19.11
C ALA A 232 -12.79 -10.43 -17.62
N GLU A 233 -13.94 -10.81 -17.07
CA GLU A 233 -14.12 -11.31 -15.71
C GLU A 233 -14.39 -12.80 -15.73
N ALA A 234 -13.75 -13.54 -14.83
CA ALA A 234 -14.03 -14.91 -14.48
C ALA A 234 -14.68 -14.95 -13.09
N ASP A 235 -15.97 -15.18 -13.02
CA ASP A 235 -16.70 -15.32 -11.75
C ASP A 235 -16.79 -16.81 -11.38
N PHE A 236 -16.16 -17.18 -10.27
CA PHE A 236 -16.19 -18.52 -9.67
C PHE A 236 -16.78 -18.49 -8.25
N SER A 237 -17.61 -17.51 -7.94
CA SER A 237 -18.27 -17.35 -6.63
C SER A 237 -19.07 -18.57 -6.19
N ALA A 238 -19.60 -19.34 -7.16
CA ALA A 238 -20.33 -20.56 -6.91
C ALA A 238 -19.45 -21.73 -6.40
N PHE A 239 -18.12 -21.66 -6.57
CA PHE A 239 -17.20 -22.69 -6.12
C PHE A 239 -16.75 -22.41 -4.68
N ASN A 240 -17.11 -23.29 -3.75
CA ASN A 240 -16.94 -23.09 -2.32
C ASN A 240 -16.07 -24.16 -1.62
N THR A 241 -15.36 -24.96 -2.37
CA THR A 241 -14.47 -25.99 -1.80
C THR A 241 -13.14 -25.34 -1.38
N PRO A 242 -12.74 -25.40 -0.11
CA PRO A 242 -11.44 -24.93 0.32
C PRO A 242 -10.31 -25.72 -0.35
N GLY A 243 -9.23 -25.01 -0.70
CA GLY A 243 -8.09 -25.65 -1.36
C GLY A 243 -7.11 -24.64 -1.95
N PHE A 244 -6.22 -25.14 -2.80
CA PHE A 244 -5.18 -24.35 -3.47
C PHE A 244 -5.33 -24.54 -4.98
N TYR A 245 -5.61 -23.45 -5.68
CA TYR A 245 -6.10 -23.49 -7.06
C TYR A 245 -5.38 -22.50 -7.95
N ARG A 246 -5.56 -22.69 -9.27
CA ARG A 246 -5.21 -21.73 -10.32
C ARG A 246 -6.40 -21.57 -11.25
N LEU A 247 -6.56 -20.39 -11.84
CA LEU A 247 -7.52 -20.15 -12.90
C LEU A 247 -6.85 -20.40 -14.24
N LYS A 248 -7.37 -21.38 -15.01
CA LYS A 248 -6.90 -21.76 -16.34
C LYS A 248 -7.83 -21.23 -17.41
N VAL A 249 -7.26 -20.66 -18.47
CA VAL A 249 -8.02 -20.25 -19.66
C VAL A 249 -7.38 -20.88 -20.89
N PRO A 250 -8.15 -21.61 -21.70
CA PRO A 250 -7.63 -22.29 -22.90
C PRO A 250 -6.87 -21.32 -23.81
N GLY A 251 -5.66 -21.71 -24.20
CA GLY A 251 -4.77 -20.91 -25.05
C GLY A 251 -4.01 -19.78 -24.33
N LEU A 252 -4.46 -19.31 -23.16
CA LEU A 252 -3.75 -18.27 -22.40
C LEU A 252 -2.81 -18.84 -21.33
N GLY A 253 -3.12 -20.00 -20.76
CA GLY A 253 -2.37 -20.59 -19.63
C GLY A 253 -3.15 -20.49 -18.33
N ALA A 254 -2.45 -20.26 -17.20
CA ALA A 254 -3.06 -20.21 -15.89
C ALA A 254 -2.51 -19.06 -15.02
N SER A 255 -3.32 -18.59 -14.05
CA SER A 255 -2.94 -17.59 -13.06
C SER A 255 -1.79 -18.05 -12.17
N LEU A 256 -1.22 -17.16 -11.36
CA LEU A 256 -0.53 -17.54 -10.13
C LEU A 256 -1.50 -18.30 -9.22
N PRO A 257 -0.98 -19.21 -8.36
CA PRO A 257 -1.84 -19.99 -7.48
C PRO A 257 -2.42 -19.13 -6.35
N PHE A 258 -3.62 -19.47 -5.93
CA PHE A 258 -4.33 -18.81 -4.83
C PHE A 258 -5.06 -19.84 -3.96
N ARG A 259 -5.32 -19.45 -2.74
CA ARG A 259 -6.09 -20.25 -1.79
C ARG A 259 -7.56 -19.86 -1.78
N ILE A 260 -8.46 -20.82 -1.64
CA ILE A 260 -9.85 -20.59 -1.23
C ILE A 260 -9.99 -21.13 0.18
N SER A 261 -10.41 -20.28 1.13
CA SER A 261 -10.56 -20.64 2.55
C SER A 261 -11.46 -19.61 3.25
N ASP A 262 -11.68 -19.74 4.54
CA ASP A 262 -12.42 -18.75 5.35
C ASP A 262 -11.51 -17.69 5.96
N GLY A 263 -10.35 -17.44 5.39
CA GLY A 263 -9.31 -16.64 6.04
C GLY A 263 -8.69 -15.52 5.22
N ALA A 264 -9.07 -15.28 3.98
CA ALA A 264 -8.40 -14.29 3.13
C ALA A 264 -8.59 -12.84 3.63
N ALA A 265 -9.81 -12.44 3.96
CA ALA A 265 -10.06 -11.12 4.56
C ALA A 265 -9.39 -10.99 5.94
N THR A 266 -9.36 -12.07 6.72
CA THR A 266 -8.62 -12.13 7.99
C THR A 266 -7.11 -11.97 7.77
N ALA A 267 -6.56 -12.57 6.72
CA ALA A 267 -5.14 -12.42 6.38
C ALA A 267 -4.80 -10.97 6.05
N MET A 268 -5.67 -10.28 5.31
CA MET A 268 -5.53 -8.86 5.02
C MET A 268 -5.63 -8.03 6.31
N ALA A 269 -6.65 -8.25 7.15
CA ALA A 269 -6.82 -7.52 8.42
C ALA A 269 -5.60 -7.66 9.34
N ARG A 270 -5.11 -8.88 9.56
CA ARG A 270 -3.91 -9.15 10.37
C ARG A 270 -2.66 -8.52 9.77
N THR A 271 -2.56 -8.50 8.45
CA THR A 271 -1.41 -7.89 7.78
C THR A 271 -1.45 -6.36 7.91
N TYR A 272 -2.61 -5.73 7.77
CA TYR A 272 -2.78 -4.29 8.04
C TYR A 272 -2.46 -3.92 9.50
N ALA A 273 -2.91 -4.74 10.45
CA ALA A 273 -2.59 -4.54 11.87
C ALA A 273 -1.07 -4.66 12.13
N LEU A 274 -0.39 -5.61 11.48
CA LEU A 274 1.07 -5.74 11.54
C LEU A 274 1.77 -4.51 10.97
N GLY A 275 1.26 -3.93 9.90
CA GLY A 275 1.82 -2.71 9.33
C GLY A 275 1.69 -1.52 10.30
N LEU A 276 0.55 -1.35 10.96
CA LEU A 276 0.42 -0.34 12.03
C LEU A 276 1.39 -0.62 13.18
N TYR A 277 1.61 -1.89 13.54
CA TYR A 277 2.64 -2.23 14.53
C TYR A 277 4.04 -1.78 14.08
N HIS A 278 4.38 -1.94 12.79
CA HIS A 278 5.67 -1.48 12.26
C HIS A 278 5.81 0.06 12.24
N GLN A 279 4.71 0.79 12.20
CA GLN A 279 4.71 2.26 12.25
C GLN A 279 4.72 2.82 13.68
N ARG A 280 4.62 1.99 14.71
CA ARG A 280 4.64 2.46 16.11
C ARG A 280 5.94 3.18 16.44
N CYS A 281 5.80 4.37 17.01
CA CYS A 281 6.90 5.19 17.53
C CYS A 281 7.07 4.98 19.04
N GLY A 282 8.29 5.15 19.56
CA GLY A 282 8.56 5.14 21.01
C GLY A 282 8.68 3.76 21.66
N MET A 283 8.63 2.68 20.87
CA MET A 283 8.82 1.32 21.38
C MET A 283 9.83 0.52 20.54
N ALA A 284 10.36 -0.55 21.10
CA ALA A 284 11.15 -1.51 20.35
C ALA A 284 10.23 -2.42 19.52
N LEU A 285 10.64 -2.70 18.28
CA LEU A 285 10.06 -3.78 17.48
C LEU A 285 10.95 -5.01 17.60
N GLU A 286 10.35 -6.15 17.97
CA GLU A 286 11.14 -7.32 18.34
C GLU A 286 10.45 -8.65 18.01
N LEU A 287 11.25 -9.72 17.94
CA LEU A 287 10.72 -11.07 17.92
C LEU A 287 9.92 -11.36 19.21
N PRO A 288 8.85 -12.14 19.15
CA PRO A 288 8.38 -12.95 18.02
C PRO A 288 7.37 -12.24 17.11
N PHE A 289 7.13 -10.93 17.28
CA PHE A 289 6.07 -10.19 16.57
C PHE A 289 6.48 -9.71 15.19
N THR A 290 7.79 -9.52 14.96
CA THR A 290 8.34 -9.16 13.65
C THR A 290 9.81 -9.57 13.53
N ARG A 291 10.29 -9.72 12.29
CA ARG A 291 11.73 -9.81 11.98
C ARG A 291 12.37 -8.44 11.71
N PHE A 292 11.56 -7.42 11.44
CA PHE A 292 11.99 -6.04 11.19
C PHE A 292 12.25 -5.30 12.50
N THR A 293 13.29 -5.73 13.18
CA THR A 293 13.58 -5.31 14.56
C THR A 293 14.38 -4.04 14.62
N HIS A 294 14.05 -3.16 15.58
CA HIS A 294 14.86 -2.00 15.98
C HIS A 294 14.64 -1.68 17.46
N ALA A 295 15.55 -0.94 18.07
CA ALA A 295 15.38 -0.46 19.43
C ALA A 295 14.27 0.60 19.53
N ALA A 296 13.86 0.95 20.75
CA ALA A 296 12.86 2.01 20.92
C ALA A 296 13.32 3.33 20.28
N CYS A 297 12.48 3.87 19.40
CA CYS A 297 12.79 5.06 18.62
C CYS A 297 12.24 6.34 19.27
N HIS A 298 12.84 7.51 18.95
CA HIS A 298 12.34 8.83 19.32
C HIS A 298 11.91 8.97 20.80
N THR A 299 12.70 8.36 21.70
CA THR A 299 12.44 8.37 23.15
C THR A 299 12.97 9.62 23.84
N ASN A 300 13.73 10.47 23.13
CA ASN A 300 14.19 11.74 23.64
C ASN A 300 13.04 12.76 23.69
N LEU A 301 13.08 13.63 24.69
CA LEU A 301 12.12 14.72 24.80
C LEU A 301 12.28 15.70 23.64
N ALA A 302 11.19 16.03 22.95
CA ALA A 302 11.18 17.05 21.90
C ALA A 302 11.35 18.46 22.45
N GLU A 303 11.95 19.34 21.68
CA GLU A 303 12.06 20.76 22.05
C GLU A 303 10.74 21.49 21.76
N ILE A 304 10.38 22.37 22.69
CA ILE A 304 9.36 23.39 22.45
C ILE A 304 10.09 24.66 22.02
N PRO A 305 9.86 25.19 20.79
CA PRO A 305 10.56 26.37 20.31
C PRO A 305 10.36 27.58 21.20
N THR A 306 11.37 28.45 21.27
CA THR A 306 11.27 29.73 21.98
C THR A 306 10.39 30.71 21.21
N ALA A 307 9.92 31.75 21.87
CA ALA A 307 8.95 32.71 21.34
C ALA A 307 9.43 33.49 20.08
N ASP A 308 10.71 33.43 19.73
CA ASP A 308 11.23 34.08 18.52
C ASP A 308 11.01 33.27 17.23
N PHE A 309 10.45 32.07 17.34
CA PHE A 309 10.06 31.19 16.24
C PHE A 309 11.13 30.90 15.17
N ARG A 310 12.36 31.36 15.33
CA ARG A 310 13.41 31.23 14.28
C ARG A 310 13.66 29.81 13.86
N VAL A 311 13.60 28.84 14.78
CA VAL A 311 13.78 27.42 14.45
C VAL A 311 12.61 26.92 13.62
N VAL A 312 11.38 27.27 13.98
CA VAL A 312 10.17 26.91 13.25
C VAL A 312 10.17 27.58 11.88
N GLU A 313 10.50 28.88 11.79
CA GLU A 313 10.63 29.58 10.52
C GLU A 313 11.69 28.96 9.61
N LEU A 314 12.82 28.54 10.17
CA LEU A 314 13.88 27.90 9.39
C LEU A 314 13.44 26.55 8.84
N ILE A 315 12.72 25.75 9.62
CA ILE A 315 12.19 24.44 9.20
C ILE A 315 11.09 24.65 8.16
N LEU A 316 10.15 25.57 8.41
CA LEU A 316 9.07 25.88 7.47
C LEU A 316 9.60 26.48 6.17
N SER A 317 10.63 27.34 6.22
CA SER A 317 11.27 27.83 5.00
C SER A 317 11.94 26.73 4.20
N LYS A 318 12.54 25.75 4.86
CA LYS A 318 13.11 24.57 4.19
C LYS A 318 12.02 23.69 3.56
N LEU A 319 10.88 23.51 4.23
CA LEU A 319 9.73 22.78 3.69
C LEU A 319 9.13 23.51 2.48
N ASN A 320 8.96 24.83 2.58
CA ASN A 320 8.44 25.63 1.49
C ASN A 320 9.37 25.73 0.27
N ASN A 321 10.69 25.69 0.49
CA ASN A 321 11.69 25.74 -0.57
C ASN A 321 11.97 24.38 -1.24
N ALA A 322 11.39 23.32 -0.74
CA ALA A 322 11.61 21.97 -1.29
C ALA A 322 10.92 21.71 -2.64
N GLY A 323 10.14 22.66 -3.14
CA GLY A 323 9.55 22.64 -4.48
C GLY A 323 8.54 23.77 -4.62
N SER A 324 8.44 24.34 -5.80
CA SER A 324 7.31 25.20 -6.12
C SER A 324 6.03 24.37 -6.03
N PRO A 325 5.01 24.80 -5.28
CA PRO A 325 3.73 24.08 -5.30
C PRO A 325 3.20 24.04 -6.75
N PRO A 326 2.53 22.95 -7.14
CA PRO A 326 1.85 22.89 -8.43
C PRO A 326 0.92 24.11 -8.61
N PRO A 327 0.72 24.61 -9.84
CA PRO A 327 -0.23 25.68 -10.10
C PRO A 327 -1.61 25.32 -9.54
N GLY A 328 -2.16 26.17 -8.66
CA GLY A 328 -3.44 25.95 -7.97
C GLY A 328 -3.34 25.42 -6.54
N GLN A 329 -2.17 24.98 -6.08
CA GLN A 329 -1.89 24.69 -4.67
C GLN A 329 -1.01 25.79 -4.08
N THR A 330 -1.53 26.96 -3.96
CA THR A 330 -0.84 28.04 -3.26
C THR A 330 -0.99 27.86 -1.76
N ALA A 331 -0.03 27.15 -1.16
CA ALA A 331 0.22 27.35 0.24
C ALA A 331 0.63 28.83 0.43
N PRO A 332 -0.10 29.66 1.18
CA PRO A 332 0.40 30.97 1.51
C PRO A 332 1.73 30.79 2.21
N VAL A 333 2.72 31.57 1.80
CA VAL A 333 3.99 31.67 2.54
C VAL A 333 3.62 32.11 3.95
N LEU A 334 4.05 31.35 4.96
CA LEU A 334 3.90 31.76 6.35
C LEU A 334 4.62 33.10 6.52
N THR A 335 3.85 34.13 6.68
CA THR A 335 4.37 35.43 7.14
C THR A 335 4.52 35.33 8.65
N ASN A 336 5.45 36.12 9.23
CA ASN A 336 5.69 36.19 10.69
C ASN A 336 4.41 36.51 11.50
N LEU A 337 3.37 37.03 10.86
CA LEU A 337 2.09 37.35 11.48
C LEU A 337 1.22 36.13 11.73
N GLU A 338 1.25 35.13 10.87
CA GLU A 338 0.39 33.92 10.95
C GLU A 338 0.86 32.97 12.03
N SER A 339 2.17 32.84 12.26
CA SER A 339 2.74 32.04 13.33
C SER A 339 2.56 32.63 14.73
N SER A 340 2.10 33.88 14.84
CA SER A 340 1.98 34.58 16.11
C SER A 340 0.61 34.48 16.77
N LEU A 341 -0.43 33.93 16.12
CA LEU A 341 -1.79 33.88 16.68
C LEU A 341 -1.84 33.02 17.95
N TYR A 342 -1.14 31.90 17.98
CA TYR A 342 -1.18 30.95 19.09
C TYR A 342 0.24 30.60 19.56
N PRO A 343 0.88 31.48 20.33
CA PRO A 343 2.22 31.24 20.85
C PRO A 343 2.25 30.03 21.79
N PHE A 344 3.39 29.39 21.89
CA PHE A 344 3.63 28.33 22.88
C PHE A 344 3.45 28.89 24.29
N VAL A 345 2.71 28.14 25.14
CA VAL A 345 2.57 28.46 26.55
C VAL A 345 3.54 27.60 27.37
N ASN A 346 3.65 26.34 27.05
CA ASN A 346 4.69 25.48 27.60
C ASN A 346 6.06 25.90 27.05
N SER A 347 7.10 25.58 27.77
CA SER A 347 8.49 25.85 27.39
C SER A 347 9.41 24.69 27.74
N GLY A 348 10.59 24.65 27.13
CA GLY A 348 11.60 23.64 27.40
C GLY A 348 11.42 22.39 26.55
N LYS A 349 11.07 21.26 27.14
CA LYS A 349 11.01 19.97 26.49
C LYS A 349 9.71 19.23 26.80
N LEU A 350 9.26 18.39 25.86
CA LEU A 350 8.02 17.64 25.92
C LEU A 350 8.27 16.18 25.57
N ASP A 351 7.66 15.25 26.31
CA ASP A 351 7.57 13.85 25.89
C ASP A 351 6.61 13.73 24.71
N VAL A 352 7.13 13.26 23.59
CA VAL A 352 6.39 13.00 22.34
C VAL A 352 6.51 11.55 21.90
N SER A 353 6.96 10.66 22.79
CA SER A 353 7.02 9.21 22.51
C SER A 353 5.61 8.63 22.36
N GLY A 354 5.48 7.54 21.61
CA GLY A 354 4.20 6.92 21.29
C GLY A 354 3.62 7.41 19.97
N GLY A 355 2.42 6.94 19.65
CA GLY A 355 1.78 7.17 18.36
C GLY A 355 2.42 6.36 17.23
N HIS A 356 2.06 6.69 16.01
CA HIS A 356 2.60 6.07 14.80
C HIS A 356 3.37 7.08 13.97
N HIS A 357 4.41 6.65 13.27
CA HIS A 357 4.98 7.44 12.19
C HIS A 357 3.89 7.66 11.14
N ASP A 358 3.84 8.85 10.58
CA ASP A 358 2.74 9.28 9.73
C ASP A 358 2.65 8.49 8.42
N ALA A 359 3.78 8.38 7.75
CA ALA A 359 3.87 7.78 6.43
C ALA A 359 5.19 7.01 6.27
N GLY A 360 5.88 7.17 5.15
CA GLY A 360 7.21 6.62 4.94
C GLY A 360 8.31 7.33 5.74
N ASP A 361 8.04 8.49 6.29
CA ASP A 361 8.91 9.27 7.16
C ASP A 361 8.58 9.05 8.66
N TYR A 362 9.37 9.68 9.54
CA TYR A 362 9.20 9.54 10.99
C TYR A 362 8.46 10.71 11.65
N SER A 363 7.90 11.63 10.87
CA SER A 363 7.05 12.71 11.40
C SER A 363 5.74 12.16 11.97
N LYS A 364 5.07 12.95 12.83
CA LYS A 364 3.78 12.59 13.42
C LYS A 364 2.85 13.81 13.38
N TYR A 365 1.81 13.70 12.57
CA TYR A 365 0.84 14.76 12.34
C TYR A 365 -0.40 14.59 13.21
N THR A 366 -0.77 15.63 13.94
CA THR A 366 -1.90 15.58 14.88
C THR A 366 -3.24 15.31 14.20
N ILE A 367 -3.48 15.83 12.99
CA ILE A 367 -4.74 15.59 12.25
C ILE A 367 -4.80 14.12 11.83
N ASN A 368 -3.73 13.58 11.23
CA ASN A 368 -3.68 12.19 10.78
C ASN A 368 -3.77 11.21 11.96
N SER A 369 -3.15 11.56 13.10
CA SER A 369 -3.34 10.83 14.36
C SER A 369 -4.81 10.80 14.80
N ALA A 370 -5.51 11.94 14.69
CA ALA A 370 -6.92 12.03 15.03
C ALA A 370 -7.79 11.18 14.10
N GLU A 371 -7.51 11.15 12.80
CA GLU A 371 -8.21 10.31 11.82
C GLU A 371 -7.98 8.81 12.07
N LEU A 372 -6.75 8.39 12.36
CA LEU A 372 -6.43 7.02 12.75
C LEU A 372 -7.28 6.57 13.95
N ILE A 373 -7.35 7.41 14.99
CA ILE A 373 -8.20 7.16 16.16
C ILE A 373 -9.67 7.02 15.75
N HIS A 374 -10.14 7.90 14.85
CA HIS A 374 -11.53 7.87 14.37
C HIS A 374 -11.86 6.53 13.73
N TYR A 375 -11.11 6.11 12.72
CA TYR A 375 -11.41 4.89 11.95
C TYR A 375 -11.48 3.66 12.85
N LEU A 376 -10.50 3.48 13.73
CA LEU A 376 -10.44 2.32 14.61
C LEU A 376 -11.54 2.34 15.68
N THR A 377 -11.81 3.52 16.27
CA THR A 377 -12.88 3.68 17.28
C THR A 377 -14.25 3.50 16.63
N PHE A 378 -14.46 4.08 15.45
CA PHE A 378 -15.71 3.95 14.71
C PHE A 378 -15.99 2.49 14.35
N ALA A 379 -14.98 1.77 13.85
CA ALA A 379 -15.11 0.34 13.53
C ALA A 379 -15.48 -0.48 14.77
N ALA A 380 -14.80 -0.26 15.89
CA ALA A 380 -15.07 -0.96 17.14
C ALA A 380 -16.50 -0.71 17.65
N ASP A 381 -16.99 0.52 17.53
CA ASP A 381 -18.34 0.88 18.01
C ASP A 381 -19.45 0.50 17.01
N ALA A 382 -19.22 0.66 15.71
CA ALA A 382 -20.26 0.59 14.68
C ALA A 382 -20.36 -0.78 14.00
N PHE A 383 -19.27 -1.55 13.92
CA PHE A 383 -19.26 -2.81 13.18
C PHE A 383 -19.47 -4.00 14.12
N PRO A 384 -20.51 -4.81 13.88
CA PRO A 384 -20.84 -5.92 14.78
C PRO A 384 -19.68 -6.89 15.00
N GLY A 385 -19.27 -7.05 16.26
CA GLY A 385 -18.21 -7.96 16.66
C GLY A 385 -16.77 -7.42 16.47
N ALA A 386 -16.55 -6.27 15.83
CA ALA A 386 -15.22 -5.74 15.61
C ALA A 386 -14.51 -5.40 16.95
N ALA A 387 -15.23 -4.85 17.93
CA ALA A 387 -14.68 -4.61 19.26
C ALA A 387 -14.29 -5.86 20.06
N ASP A 388 -14.70 -7.04 19.62
CA ASP A 388 -14.38 -8.29 20.30
C ASP A 388 -13.12 -8.97 19.74
N LEU A 389 -12.52 -8.39 18.69
CA LEU A 389 -11.28 -8.90 18.11
C LEU A 389 -10.10 -8.64 19.06
N ASP A 390 -9.53 -9.73 19.52
CA ASP A 390 -8.36 -9.80 20.40
C ASP A 390 -7.36 -10.82 19.84
N ASN A 391 -7.20 -10.82 18.51
CA ASN A 391 -6.45 -11.85 17.80
C ASN A 391 -5.87 -11.36 16.47
N LEU A 392 -5.58 -10.07 16.36
CA LEU A 392 -4.93 -9.48 15.20
C LEU A 392 -3.43 -9.83 15.09
N GLY A 393 -2.84 -10.40 16.14
CA GLY A 393 -1.44 -10.83 16.16
C GLY A 393 -0.47 -9.78 16.69
N LEU A 394 -0.99 -8.76 17.36
CA LEU A 394 -0.24 -7.69 18.00
C LEU A 394 0.37 -8.15 19.34
N PRO A 395 1.35 -7.40 19.89
CA PRO A 395 1.91 -7.75 21.22
C PRO A 395 0.87 -7.81 22.33
N GLU A 396 -0.18 -7.01 22.27
CA GLU A 396 -1.30 -6.96 23.20
C GLU A 396 -2.38 -8.01 22.95
N SER A 397 -2.47 -8.59 21.74
CA SER A 397 -3.50 -9.59 21.42
C SER A 397 -3.54 -10.73 22.42
N GLY A 398 -4.72 -11.18 22.78
CA GLY A 398 -4.94 -12.26 23.74
C GLY A 398 -5.03 -11.80 25.21
N ASP A 399 -5.18 -10.50 25.47
CA ASP A 399 -5.32 -9.94 26.83
C ASP A 399 -6.78 -9.73 27.27
N GLY A 400 -7.74 -10.03 26.40
CA GLY A 400 -9.18 -9.90 26.66
C GLY A 400 -9.75 -8.52 26.33
N LYS A 401 -8.97 -7.65 25.68
CA LYS A 401 -9.38 -6.33 25.25
C LYS A 401 -9.37 -6.21 23.74
N SER A 402 -10.06 -5.21 23.22
CA SER A 402 -10.13 -4.96 21.79
C SER A 402 -8.79 -4.51 21.22
N ASP A 403 -8.23 -5.27 20.29
CA ASP A 403 -7.00 -4.87 19.56
C ASP A 403 -7.19 -3.53 18.83
N LEU A 404 -8.37 -3.28 18.23
CA LEU A 404 -8.65 -2.00 17.57
C LEU A 404 -8.61 -0.83 18.55
N LEU A 405 -9.21 -0.99 19.72
CA LEU A 405 -9.23 0.06 20.75
C LEU A 405 -7.86 0.23 21.41
N GLN A 406 -7.04 -0.80 21.47
CA GLN A 406 -5.66 -0.70 21.96
C GLN A 406 -4.77 0.05 20.95
N LEU A 407 -4.94 -0.18 19.65
CA LEU A 407 -4.28 0.62 18.60
C LEU A 407 -4.71 2.10 18.66
N ALA A 408 -6.02 2.35 18.77
CA ALA A 408 -6.54 3.71 18.93
C ALA A 408 -6.02 4.39 20.21
N LYS A 409 -5.93 3.63 21.31
CA LYS A 409 -5.37 4.12 22.59
C LYS A 409 -3.88 4.47 22.45
N TRP A 410 -3.10 3.65 21.76
CA TRP A 410 -1.68 3.93 21.53
C TRP A 410 -1.48 5.30 20.86
N GLU A 411 -2.29 5.59 19.88
CA GLU A 411 -2.28 6.88 19.20
C GLU A 411 -2.82 8.01 20.07
N ALA A 412 -3.93 7.77 20.80
CA ALA A 412 -4.54 8.79 21.65
C ALA A 412 -3.66 9.16 22.86
N ASP A 413 -2.90 8.24 23.40
CA ASP A 413 -1.93 8.53 24.47
C ASP A 413 -0.83 9.48 23.98
N PHE A 414 -0.37 9.32 22.74
CA PHE A 414 0.56 10.26 22.11
C PHE A 414 -0.13 11.61 21.86
N LEU A 415 -1.29 11.60 21.22
CA LEU A 415 -2.04 12.82 20.91
C LEU A 415 -2.30 13.65 22.17
N ALA A 416 -2.64 13.00 23.26
CA ALA A 416 -2.91 13.62 24.56
C ALA A 416 -1.70 14.39 25.14
N LYS A 417 -0.48 13.99 24.80
CA LYS A 417 0.77 14.66 25.23
C LYS A 417 0.99 15.98 24.46
N LEU A 418 0.38 16.13 23.29
CA LEU A 418 0.56 17.33 22.46
C LEU A 418 -0.30 18.53 22.89
N GLN A 419 -1.06 18.41 23.98
CA GLN A 419 -1.88 19.51 24.49
C GLN A 419 -1.05 20.51 25.30
N ASP A 420 -1.01 21.77 24.83
CA ASP A 420 -0.39 22.88 25.56
C ASP A 420 -1.23 23.31 26.79
N ALA A 421 -0.63 24.09 27.68
CA ALA A 421 -1.25 24.53 28.92
C ALA A 421 -2.54 25.38 28.73
N ASP A 422 -2.67 26.09 27.63
CA ASP A 422 -3.89 26.84 27.27
C ASP A 422 -5.02 25.98 26.68
N GLY A 423 -4.75 24.70 26.41
CA GLY A 423 -5.69 23.76 25.86
C GLY A 423 -5.55 23.48 24.34
N GLY A 424 -4.82 24.32 23.61
CA GLY A 424 -4.53 24.10 22.20
C GLY A 424 -3.57 22.93 21.98
N PHE A 425 -3.63 22.29 20.81
CA PHE A 425 -2.76 21.15 20.46
C PHE A 425 -1.69 21.58 19.47
N TYR A 426 -0.48 21.05 19.63
CA TYR A 426 0.60 21.24 18.70
C TYR A 426 0.31 20.51 17.40
N PHE A 427 0.72 21.12 16.28
CA PHE A 427 0.36 20.63 14.94
C PHE A 427 1.09 19.36 14.55
N LEU A 428 2.39 19.28 14.84
CA LEU A 428 3.28 18.30 14.24
C LEU A 428 4.47 18.06 15.17
N VAL A 429 4.93 16.82 15.22
CA VAL A 429 6.25 16.45 15.75
C VAL A 429 7.15 16.10 14.58
N TYR A 430 8.33 16.72 14.50
CA TYR A 430 9.20 16.68 13.34
C TYR A 430 10.69 16.67 13.70
N PRO A 431 11.56 16.05 12.89
CA PRO A 431 13.01 16.10 13.10
C PRO A 431 13.56 17.54 13.08
N LYS A 432 14.37 17.90 14.07
CA LYS A 432 14.90 19.24 14.20
C LYS A 432 15.92 19.60 13.13
N ASN A 433 16.81 18.69 12.79
CA ASN A 433 18.00 18.98 12.00
C ASN A 433 17.91 18.50 10.56
N ARG A 434 17.11 17.49 10.29
CA ARG A 434 16.95 16.90 8.96
C ARG A 434 15.50 16.91 8.50
N LYS A 435 15.33 17.18 7.22
CA LYS A 435 14.07 16.92 6.57
C LYS A 435 13.96 15.39 6.37
N TYR A 436 12.94 14.77 6.93
CA TYR A 436 12.58 13.37 6.75
C TYR A 436 13.54 12.30 7.28
N GLU A 437 14.71 12.63 7.83
CA GLU A 437 15.67 11.65 8.36
C GLU A 437 15.95 10.46 7.42
N ASP A 438 16.11 10.74 6.14
CA ASP A 438 16.13 9.81 5.00
C ASP A 438 17.33 8.85 4.94
N ASN A 439 18.20 8.85 5.93
CA ASN A 439 19.46 8.09 5.94
C ASN A 439 19.72 7.35 7.26
N VAL A 440 18.70 7.15 8.08
CA VAL A 440 18.82 6.43 9.36
C VAL A 440 17.58 5.58 9.64
N THR A 441 17.76 4.53 10.45
CA THR A 441 16.65 3.82 11.09
C THR A 441 16.05 4.68 12.21
N PRO A 442 14.79 4.46 12.62
CA PRO A 442 14.09 5.36 13.54
C PRO A 442 14.72 5.43 14.94
N ASP A 443 15.39 4.38 15.39
CA ASP A 443 16.13 4.34 16.66
C ASP A 443 17.44 5.16 16.65
N HIS A 444 17.85 5.65 15.47
CA HIS A 444 18.94 6.59 15.28
C HIS A 444 18.47 7.96 14.78
N GLY A 445 17.18 8.26 15.02
CA GLY A 445 16.57 9.52 14.61
C GLY A 445 17.12 10.75 15.34
N ASP A 446 16.82 11.91 14.77
CA ASP A 446 17.21 13.22 15.32
C ASP A 446 16.36 13.58 16.55
N LEU A 447 16.86 14.55 17.31
CA LEU A 447 16.03 15.27 18.27
C LEU A 447 14.84 15.88 17.55
N GLN A 448 13.66 15.73 18.13
CA GLN A 448 12.42 16.23 17.57
C GLN A 448 12.04 17.61 18.13
N VAL A 449 11.21 18.32 17.39
CA VAL A 449 10.65 19.62 17.75
C VAL A 449 9.14 19.59 17.50
N VAL A 450 8.37 20.28 18.36
CA VAL A 450 6.93 20.47 18.14
C VAL A 450 6.65 21.76 17.37
N TYR A 451 5.62 21.73 16.55
CA TYR A 451 5.17 22.88 15.75
C TYR A 451 4.04 23.64 16.43
N PRO A 452 3.84 24.92 16.12
CA PRO A 452 2.81 25.76 16.73
C PRO A 452 1.41 25.18 16.61
N LYS A 453 0.50 25.69 17.41
CA LYS A 453 -0.92 25.33 17.45
C LYS A 453 -1.72 26.03 16.36
N ASN A 454 -2.85 25.43 15.98
CA ASN A 454 -3.92 26.10 15.24
C ASN A 454 -5.29 25.55 15.62
N THR A 455 -6.34 26.14 15.09
CA THR A 455 -7.72 25.74 15.41
C THR A 455 -8.11 24.43 14.74
N ALA A 456 -7.67 24.14 13.50
CA ALA A 456 -7.94 22.87 12.82
C ALA A 456 -7.39 21.67 13.60
N VAL A 457 -6.09 21.72 13.91
CA VAL A 457 -5.41 20.69 14.70
C VAL A 457 -6.05 20.46 16.05
N THR A 458 -6.37 21.56 16.75
CA THR A 458 -7.02 21.48 18.06
C THR A 458 -8.41 20.88 17.96
N ALA A 459 -9.18 21.22 16.91
CA ALA A 459 -10.50 20.66 16.68
C ALA A 459 -10.43 19.15 16.36
N ALA A 460 -9.53 18.73 15.48
CA ALA A 460 -9.32 17.30 15.19
C ALA A 460 -8.94 16.50 16.45
N ALA A 461 -8.02 17.00 17.26
CA ALA A 461 -7.63 16.38 18.53
C ALA A 461 -8.81 16.31 19.53
N VAL A 462 -9.61 17.39 19.62
CA VAL A 462 -10.84 17.42 20.43
C VAL A 462 -11.81 16.34 19.97
N ALA A 463 -12.02 16.22 18.66
CA ALA A 463 -12.92 15.22 18.08
C ALA A 463 -12.49 13.80 18.44
N ALA A 464 -11.25 13.44 18.12
CA ALA A 464 -10.72 12.10 18.35
C ALA A 464 -10.75 11.70 19.84
N LEU A 465 -10.30 12.58 20.73
CA LEU A 465 -10.30 12.32 22.16
C LEU A 465 -11.73 12.28 22.76
N ALA A 466 -12.66 13.08 22.24
CA ALA A 466 -14.07 13.02 22.65
C ALA A 466 -14.73 11.73 22.15
N GLN A 467 -14.45 11.31 20.92
CA GLN A 467 -14.96 10.06 20.34
C GLN A 467 -14.50 8.86 21.16
N LEU A 468 -13.19 8.67 21.27
CA LEU A 468 -12.62 7.52 21.98
C LEU A 468 -13.01 7.53 23.45
N GLY A 469 -12.92 8.68 24.13
CA GLY A 469 -13.30 8.83 25.52
C GLY A 469 -14.78 8.64 25.82
N SER A 470 -15.68 8.71 24.82
CA SER A 470 -17.11 8.43 24.95
C SER A 470 -17.56 7.14 24.29
N SER A 471 -16.65 6.36 23.70
CA SER A 471 -16.95 5.03 23.21
C SER A 471 -17.36 4.12 24.37
N PRO A 472 -18.55 3.47 24.32
CA PRO A 472 -19.01 2.64 25.43
C PRO A 472 -18.08 1.47 25.74
N ARG A 473 -17.49 0.87 24.68
CA ARG A 473 -16.58 -0.24 24.84
C ARG A 473 -15.25 0.23 25.43
N PHE A 474 -14.70 1.34 24.96
CA PHE A 474 -13.47 1.92 25.47
C PHE A 474 -13.60 2.33 26.95
N GLN A 475 -14.71 2.95 27.34
CA GLN A 475 -15.00 3.31 28.74
C GLN A 475 -15.01 2.09 29.64
N LYS A 476 -15.48 0.96 29.16
CA LYS A 476 -15.47 -0.30 29.91
C LYS A 476 -14.08 -0.88 30.09
N GLU A 477 -13.24 -0.82 29.05
CA GLU A 477 -11.91 -1.42 29.02
C GLU A 477 -10.82 -0.51 29.60
N PHE A 478 -10.97 0.81 29.43
CA PHE A 478 -9.99 1.83 29.79
C PHE A 478 -10.66 3.06 30.45
N PRO A 479 -11.29 2.90 31.62
CA PRO A 479 -12.11 3.97 32.22
C PRO A 479 -11.31 5.22 32.61
N ASP A 480 -10.08 5.05 33.07
CA ASP A 480 -9.23 6.19 33.50
C ASP A 480 -8.76 7.02 32.30
N GLU A 481 -8.34 6.35 31.24
CA GLU A 481 -7.94 6.99 30.00
C GLU A 481 -9.13 7.68 29.32
N ALA A 482 -10.29 7.05 29.30
CA ALA A 482 -11.51 7.64 28.78
C ALA A 482 -11.86 8.94 29.50
N ALA A 483 -11.82 8.96 30.84
CA ALA A 483 -12.06 10.15 31.63
C ALA A 483 -11.03 11.27 31.34
N ARG A 484 -9.74 10.89 31.23
CA ARG A 484 -8.65 11.81 30.92
C ARG A 484 -8.85 12.47 29.54
N TYR A 485 -9.14 11.66 28.51
CA TYR A 485 -9.34 12.15 27.15
C TYR A 485 -10.53 13.13 27.07
N LEU A 486 -11.63 12.82 27.76
CA LEU A 486 -12.78 13.75 27.82
C LEU A 486 -12.44 15.07 28.51
N VAL A 487 -11.59 15.09 29.53
CA VAL A 487 -11.10 16.33 30.16
C VAL A 487 -10.27 17.14 29.15
N GLN A 488 -9.36 16.49 28.44
CA GLN A 488 -8.51 17.14 27.46
C GLN A 488 -9.31 17.67 26.27
N ALA A 489 -10.29 16.93 25.77
CA ALA A 489 -11.21 17.39 24.73
C ALA A 489 -11.96 18.67 25.16
N ARG A 490 -12.48 18.71 26.40
CA ARG A 490 -13.14 19.92 26.94
C ARG A 490 -12.18 21.12 27.02
N ARG A 491 -10.93 20.90 27.43
CA ARG A 491 -9.92 21.97 27.46
C ARG A 491 -9.60 22.50 26.05
N GLY A 492 -9.47 21.60 25.09
CA GLY A 492 -9.27 21.97 23.68
C GLY A 492 -10.46 22.75 23.13
N TRP A 493 -11.67 22.37 23.44
CA TRP A 493 -12.86 23.13 23.05
C TRP A 493 -12.87 24.53 23.62
N VAL A 494 -12.49 24.71 24.88
CA VAL A 494 -12.37 26.06 25.50
C VAL A 494 -11.30 26.92 24.80
N PHE A 495 -10.21 26.30 24.33
CA PHE A 495 -9.22 26.98 23.50
C PHE A 495 -9.87 27.50 22.20
N LEU A 496 -10.65 26.68 21.51
CA LEU A 496 -11.35 27.05 20.29
C LEU A 496 -12.34 28.20 20.51
N GLU A 497 -13.15 28.15 21.59
CA GLU A 497 -14.07 29.25 21.93
C GLU A 497 -13.35 30.58 22.17
N ARG A 498 -12.20 30.56 22.84
CA ARG A 498 -11.36 31.74 23.03
C ARG A 498 -10.79 32.26 21.74
N ALA A 499 -10.34 31.37 20.86
CA ALA A 499 -9.80 31.74 19.56
C ALA A 499 -10.86 32.45 18.70
N TRP A 500 -12.07 31.90 18.61
CA TRP A 500 -13.17 32.50 17.86
C TRP A 500 -13.62 33.85 18.47
N ALA A 501 -13.68 33.94 19.78
CA ALA A 501 -14.01 35.19 20.45
C ALA A 501 -13.00 36.32 20.21
N LYS A 502 -11.71 35.95 20.12
CA LYS A 502 -10.62 36.92 19.92
C LYS A 502 -10.40 37.33 18.46
N TYR A 503 -10.45 36.34 17.54
CA TYR A 503 -10.04 36.55 16.15
C TYR A 503 -11.22 36.47 15.16
N GLY A 504 -12.42 36.16 15.64
CA GLY A 504 -13.58 35.85 14.78
C GLY A 504 -13.41 34.51 14.05
N LYS A 505 -14.48 34.03 13.46
CA LYS A 505 -14.52 32.71 12.82
C LYS A 505 -13.50 32.55 11.68
N LEU A 506 -13.40 33.54 10.80
CA LEU A 506 -12.50 33.53 9.65
C LEU A 506 -11.05 33.91 10.00
N GLY A 507 -10.83 34.61 11.09
CA GLY A 507 -9.49 35.04 11.52
C GLY A 507 -8.85 34.13 12.56
N ALA A 508 -9.54 33.08 12.99
CA ALA A 508 -9.05 32.15 14.01
C ALA A 508 -8.08 31.08 13.48
N TYR A 509 -8.19 30.75 12.22
CA TYR A 509 -7.29 29.75 11.60
C TYR A 509 -5.89 30.30 11.36
N GLN A 510 -4.88 29.52 11.69
CA GLN A 510 -3.47 29.80 11.43
C GLN A 510 -2.86 28.66 10.62
N LYS A 511 -2.45 28.93 9.39
CA LYS A 511 -1.75 27.95 8.56
C LYS A 511 -0.31 27.80 9.01
N LEU A 512 0.16 26.58 9.16
CA LEU A 512 1.49 26.28 9.67
C LEU A 512 2.41 25.55 8.70
N THR A 513 1.87 24.85 7.71
CA THR A 513 2.64 24.09 6.72
C THR A 513 2.00 24.15 5.34
N HIS A 514 2.66 23.55 4.37
CA HIS A 514 2.10 23.33 3.03
C HIS A 514 1.08 22.18 2.99
N TYR A 515 1.05 21.34 4.02
CA TYR A 515 -0.05 20.41 4.25
C TYR A 515 -1.23 21.17 4.82
N GLY A 516 -2.37 20.80 4.44
CA GLY A 516 -3.59 21.37 4.89
C GLY A 516 -4.41 21.81 3.71
N ASP A 517 -5.54 21.20 3.64
CA ASP A 517 -6.51 21.48 2.64
C ASP A 517 -7.08 22.86 2.89
N GLN A 518 -7.15 23.63 1.87
CA GLN A 518 -7.97 24.82 1.72
C GLN A 518 -7.90 25.89 2.81
N PHE A 519 -7.01 25.77 3.80
CA PHE A 519 -6.70 26.86 4.77
C PHE A 519 -7.88 27.29 5.66
N PHE A 520 -8.72 26.37 6.08
CA PHE A 520 -9.78 26.61 7.06
C PHE A 520 -9.91 25.42 8.01
N ASP A 521 -10.66 25.59 9.09
CA ASP A 521 -10.84 24.63 10.17
C ASP A 521 -12.27 24.15 10.31
N ARG A 522 -13.12 24.39 9.30
CA ARG A 522 -14.58 24.19 9.43
C ARG A 522 -14.96 22.73 9.53
N ASP A 523 -14.29 21.88 8.84
CA ASP A 523 -14.54 20.44 8.84
C ASP A 523 -14.09 19.80 10.15
N GLU A 524 -12.92 20.14 10.68
CA GLU A 524 -12.50 19.65 11.98
C GLU A 524 -13.37 20.22 13.10
N VAL A 525 -13.81 21.46 12.99
CA VAL A 525 -14.73 22.07 13.97
C VAL A 525 -16.11 21.39 13.93
N ALA A 526 -16.59 21.04 12.75
CA ALA A 526 -17.84 20.27 12.59
C ALA A 526 -17.72 18.89 13.25
N TRP A 527 -16.61 18.19 12.99
CA TRP A 527 -16.34 16.89 13.60
C TRP A 527 -16.21 17.01 15.12
N ALA A 528 -15.43 17.98 15.63
CA ALA A 528 -15.30 18.22 17.08
C ALA A 528 -16.66 18.53 17.73
N ALA A 529 -17.51 19.31 17.06
CA ALA A 529 -18.83 19.64 17.56
C ALA A 529 -19.74 18.39 17.62
N ALA A 530 -19.70 17.53 16.59
CA ALA A 530 -20.43 16.26 16.59
C ALA A 530 -20.00 15.37 17.76
N GLU A 531 -18.69 15.17 17.92
CA GLU A 531 -18.14 14.28 18.94
C GLU A 531 -18.35 14.84 20.37
N MET A 532 -18.19 16.13 20.58
CA MET A 532 -18.49 16.77 21.85
C MET A 532 -19.97 16.69 22.22
N TYR A 533 -20.88 16.78 21.23
CA TYR A 533 -22.30 16.54 21.46
C TYR A 533 -22.56 15.10 21.86
N LEU A 534 -22.04 14.13 21.11
CA LEU A 534 -22.18 12.72 21.39
C LEU A 534 -21.55 12.30 22.72
N ALA A 535 -20.48 12.97 23.13
CA ALA A 535 -19.83 12.72 24.41
C ALA A 535 -20.58 13.35 25.61
N THR A 536 -21.23 14.50 25.45
CA THR A 536 -21.73 15.29 26.59
C THR A 536 -23.25 15.54 26.63
N GLY A 537 -23.94 15.46 25.49
CA GLY A 537 -25.35 15.83 25.34
C GLY A 537 -25.65 17.31 25.45
N LYS A 538 -24.62 18.17 25.47
CA LYS A 538 -24.85 19.62 25.61
C LYS A 538 -25.26 20.24 24.28
N GLU A 539 -26.45 20.82 24.22
CA GLU A 539 -27.06 21.44 23.05
C GLU A 539 -26.21 22.47 22.30
N GLN A 540 -25.30 23.15 23.02
CA GLN A 540 -24.42 24.11 22.37
C GLN A 540 -23.54 23.49 21.28
N TYR A 541 -23.12 22.24 21.45
CA TYR A 541 -22.30 21.54 20.46
C TYR A 541 -23.13 21.12 19.24
N GLN A 542 -24.36 20.63 19.45
CA GLN A 542 -25.24 20.32 18.33
C GLN A 542 -25.61 21.58 17.53
N ARG A 543 -25.93 22.69 18.21
CA ARG A 543 -26.15 23.97 17.52
C ARG A 543 -24.93 24.42 16.72
N LYS A 544 -23.72 24.21 17.27
CA LYS A 544 -22.46 24.54 16.55
C LYS A 544 -22.32 23.65 15.31
N LEU A 545 -22.53 22.34 15.43
CA LEU A 545 -22.49 21.40 14.31
C LEU A 545 -23.45 21.82 13.18
N LEU A 546 -24.71 22.03 13.50
CA LEU A 546 -25.73 22.41 12.51
C LEU A 546 -25.46 23.77 11.84
N ALA A 547 -24.70 24.65 12.49
CA ALA A 547 -24.28 25.93 11.94
C ALA A 547 -23.03 25.87 11.06
N GLU A 548 -22.23 24.79 11.17
CA GLU A 548 -20.99 24.65 10.41
C GLU A 548 -21.20 24.15 8.98
N PHE A 549 -22.07 23.15 8.79
CA PHE A 549 -22.31 22.61 7.45
C PHE A 549 -23.63 21.87 7.34
N ASP A 550 -24.06 21.67 6.09
CA ASP A 550 -25.12 20.75 5.70
C ASP A 550 -24.46 19.48 5.09
N PRO A 551 -24.76 18.25 5.55
CA PRO A 551 -24.16 17.04 5.02
C PRO A 551 -24.35 16.84 3.51
N SER A 552 -25.42 17.42 2.94
CA SER A 552 -25.67 17.37 1.51
C SER A 552 -24.91 18.43 0.69
N ASP A 553 -24.12 19.31 1.34
CA ASP A 553 -23.32 20.33 0.66
C ASP A 553 -22.10 19.69 -0.02
N ARG A 554 -21.71 20.32 -1.14
CA ARG A 554 -20.50 19.94 -1.88
C ARG A 554 -19.20 20.12 -1.09
N LEU A 555 -19.21 20.91 -0.01
CA LEU A 555 -18.07 21.04 0.91
C LEU A 555 -17.64 19.71 1.53
N THR A 556 -18.53 18.73 1.60
CA THR A 556 -18.22 17.39 2.09
C THR A 556 -17.46 16.53 1.08
N ARG A 557 -17.20 17.04 -0.12
CA ARG A 557 -16.59 16.32 -1.24
C ARG A 557 -15.21 16.85 -1.56
N ARG A 558 -14.23 15.99 -1.46
CA ARG A 558 -12.88 16.30 -1.89
C ARG A 558 -12.80 16.34 -3.42
N TRP A 559 -12.21 17.35 -3.97
CA TRP A 559 -12.03 17.54 -5.43
C TRP A 559 -13.31 17.35 -6.26
N THR A 560 -14.48 17.51 -5.66
CA THR A 560 -15.81 17.37 -6.27
C THR A 560 -16.26 15.94 -6.61
N TRP A 561 -15.45 14.93 -6.48
CA TRP A 561 -15.82 13.56 -6.83
C TRP A 561 -15.87 12.57 -5.64
N VAL A 562 -15.04 12.74 -4.62
CA VAL A 562 -15.08 11.86 -3.44
C VAL A 562 -15.93 12.51 -2.36
N ARG A 563 -16.93 11.76 -1.86
CA ARG A 563 -17.76 12.15 -0.72
C ARG A 563 -17.06 11.78 0.59
N LEU A 564 -17.56 12.25 1.68
CA LEU A 564 -17.19 11.83 3.05
C LEU A 564 -15.68 11.86 3.33
N THR A 565 -14.98 12.74 2.67
CA THR A 565 -13.55 12.92 2.94
C THR A 565 -13.30 13.80 4.14
N ASP A 566 -12.14 13.58 4.74
CA ASP A 566 -11.61 14.38 5.84
C ASP A 566 -12.61 14.48 7.03
N SER A 567 -12.52 15.48 7.82
CA SER A 567 -13.28 15.63 9.06
C SER A 567 -14.79 15.78 8.90
N TYR A 568 -15.28 16.27 7.74
CA TYR A 568 -16.74 16.26 7.47
C TYR A 568 -17.27 14.82 7.37
N GLY A 569 -16.55 13.92 6.68
CA GLY A 569 -16.92 12.52 6.60
C GLY A 569 -16.99 11.87 7.98
N ASN A 570 -16.02 12.16 8.82
CA ASN A 570 -15.95 11.66 10.19
C ASN A 570 -17.16 12.13 11.03
N ALA A 571 -17.53 13.42 10.93
CA ALA A 571 -18.73 13.98 11.58
C ALA A 571 -20.00 13.29 11.11
N ILE A 572 -20.15 13.09 9.80
CA ILE A 572 -21.31 12.43 9.18
C ILE A 572 -21.43 10.99 9.67
N ARG A 573 -20.36 10.21 9.64
CA ARG A 573 -20.35 8.81 10.08
C ARG A 573 -20.70 8.67 11.56
N SER A 574 -20.06 9.45 12.42
CA SER A 574 -20.31 9.41 13.87
C SER A 574 -21.76 9.78 14.21
N TYR A 575 -22.31 10.81 13.58
CA TYR A 575 -23.69 11.22 13.84
C TYR A 575 -24.72 10.24 13.28
N ALA A 576 -24.47 9.70 12.08
CA ALA A 576 -25.36 8.73 11.43
C ALA A 576 -25.50 7.42 12.21
N PHE A 577 -24.44 7.00 12.91
CA PHE A 577 -24.40 5.75 13.68
C PHE A 577 -24.60 5.94 15.19
N ALA A 578 -24.84 7.16 15.67
CA ALA A 578 -24.88 7.47 17.09
C ALA A 578 -25.91 6.66 17.90
N ASP A 579 -27.05 6.34 17.30
CA ASP A 579 -28.08 5.48 17.90
C ASP A 579 -27.66 3.99 17.93
N ARG A 580 -26.96 3.53 16.91
CA ARG A 580 -26.49 2.13 16.80
C ARG A 580 -25.30 1.84 17.71
N THR A 581 -24.46 2.84 17.93
CA THR A 581 -23.28 2.72 18.80
C THR A 581 -23.61 2.96 20.29
N GLY A 582 -24.85 3.29 20.61
CA GLY A 582 -25.27 3.64 21.97
C GLY A 582 -24.85 5.04 22.42
N ARG A 583 -24.11 5.79 21.59
CA ARG A 583 -23.63 7.13 21.93
C ARG A 583 -24.72 8.19 21.92
N ALA A 584 -25.89 7.94 21.32
CA ALA A 584 -27.06 8.79 21.38
C ALA A 584 -27.89 8.59 22.66
N ALA A 585 -27.54 7.67 23.54
CA ALA A 585 -28.32 7.40 24.75
C ALA A 585 -28.52 8.66 25.62
N GLY A 586 -29.77 9.01 25.89
CA GLY A 586 -30.13 10.21 26.66
C GLY A 586 -29.92 11.55 25.92
N LYS A 587 -29.75 11.52 24.61
CA LYS A 587 -29.55 12.72 23.76
C LYS A 587 -30.60 12.76 22.64
N THR A 588 -30.97 13.95 22.20
CA THR A 588 -31.91 14.14 21.09
C THR A 588 -31.11 14.54 19.83
N LEU A 589 -30.98 13.61 18.90
CA LEU A 589 -30.40 13.91 17.60
C LEU A 589 -31.36 14.76 16.76
N ASP A 590 -30.83 15.74 16.02
CA ASP A 590 -31.59 16.44 15.02
C ASP A 590 -32.02 15.48 13.91
N PRO A 591 -33.37 15.27 13.69
CA PRO A 591 -33.81 14.22 12.79
C PRO A 591 -33.52 14.52 11.33
N GLU A 592 -33.51 15.79 10.93
CA GLU A 592 -33.23 16.18 9.55
C GLU A 592 -31.72 16.06 9.24
N PHE A 593 -30.89 16.47 10.14
CA PHE A 593 -29.45 16.31 10.01
C PHE A 593 -29.06 14.83 9.99
N LEU A 594 -29.65 14.02 10.88
CA LEU A 594 -29.44 12.56 10.90
C LEU A 594 -29.83 11.89 9.57
N ARG A 595 -31.01 12.29 9.04
CA ARG A 595 -31.47 11.79 7.74
C ARG A 595 -30.50 12.16 6.63
N LYS A 596 -30.02 13.39 6.61
CA LYS A 596 -29.01 13.85 5.62
C LYS A 596 -27.68 13.10 5.75
N CYS A 597 -27.19 12.88 6.97
CA CYS A 597 -25.96 12.11 7.21
C CYS A 597 -26.09 10.68 6.62
N ARG A 598 -27.19 9.99 6.93
CA ARG A 598 -27.44 8.65 6.38
C ARG A 598 -27.56 8.63 4.86
N ALA A 599 -28.27 9.60 4.31
CA ALA A 599 -28.41 9.73 2.86
C ALA A 599 -27.05 9.97 2.16
N GLU A 600 -26.16 10.76 2.76
CA GLU A 600 -24.85 11.04 2.18
C GLU A 600 -23.92 9.81 2.25
N ILE A 601 -23.99 9.01 3.33
CA ILE A 601 -23.26 7.73 3.42
C ILE A 601 -23.71 6.77 2.32
N LEU A 602 -25.03 6.60 2.14
CA LEU A 602 -25.58 5.72 1.10
C LEU A 602 -25.21 6.22 -0.31
N ALA A 603 -25.16 7.55 -0.49
CA ALA A 603 -24.73 8.14 -1.75
C ALA A 603 -23.24 7.94 -2.01
N ALA A 604 -22.38 7.99 -0.97
CA ALA A 604 -20.95 7.69 -1.09
C ALA A 604 -20.74 6.25 -1.53
N ALA A 605 -21.34 5.30 -0.82
CA ALA A 605 -21.25 3.89 -1.18
C ALA A 605 -21.75 3.60 -2.60
N LYS A 606 -22.83 4.27 -3.02
CA LYS A 606 -23.33 4.15 -4.40
C LYS A 606 -22.37 4.73 -5.42
N ASP A 607 -21.73 5.87 -5.14
CA ASP A 607 -20.71 6.46 -6.03
C ASP A 607 -19.53 5.49 -6.19
N ASP A 608 -19.02 4.92 -5.11
CA ASP A 608 -17.90 3.98 -5.12
C ASP A 608 -18.26 2.69 -5.85
N TYR A 609 -19.45 2.13 -5.61
CA TYR A 609 -19.98 1.02 -6.39
C TYR A 609 -20.03 1.33 -7.89
N ASN A 610 -20.57 2.49 -8.28
CA ASN A 610 -20.64 2.88 -9.68
C ASN A 610 -19.23 2.99 -10.32
N ARG A 611 -18.25 3.48 -9.56
CA ARG A 611 -16.86 3.57 -9.99
C ARG A 611 -16.24 2.18 -10.21
N SER A 612 -16.49 1.25 -9.28
CA SER A 612 -15.99 -0.13 -9.43
C SER A 612 -16.58 -0.79 -10.68
N GLN A 613 -17.86 -0.55 -10.99
CA GLN A 613 -18.49 -1.09 -12.19
C GLN A 613 -17.98 -0.48 -13.48
N SER A 614 -17.46 0.75 -13.45
CA SER A 614 -16.85 1.42 -14.60
C SER A 614 -15.36 1.14 -14.75
N SER A 615 -14.75 0.42 -13.82
CA SER A 615 -13.33 0.07 -13.85
C SER A 615 -13.14 -1.36 -14.32
N ALA A 616 -12.30 -1.59 -15.32
CA ALA A 616 -12.00 -2.93 -15.83
C ALA A 616 -11.47 -3.89 -14.77
N TYR A 617 -10.81 -3.36 -13.75
CA TYR A 617 -10.28 -4.14 -12.62
C TYR A 617 -11.09 -3.96 -11.33
N GLY A 618 -12.32 -3.47 -11.43
CA GLY A 618 -13.24 -3.38 -10.30
C GLY A 618 -12.87 -2.35 -9.22
N LEU A 619 -11.90 -1.48 -9.47
CA LEU A 619 -11.41 -0.50 -8.50
C LEU A 619 -12.42 0.64 -8.30
N SER A 620 -12.79 0.92 -7.05
CA SER A 620 -13.75 1.99 -6.66
C SER A 620 -13.17 3.40 -6.78
N PHE A 621 -12.20 3.60 -7.63
CA PHE A 621 -11.52 4.87 -7.84
C PHE A 621 -12.17 5.66 -8.99
N PRO A 622 -12.27 7.01 -8.90
CA PRO A 622 -12.88 7.82 -9.95
C PRO A 622 -12.19 7.64 -11.30
N ILE A 623 -12.95 7.30 -12.33
CA ILE A 623 -12.43 7.06 -13.68
C ILE A 623 -11.72 8.29 -14.24
N GLU A 624 -12.19 9.49 -13.88
CA GLU A 624 -11.60 10.77 -14.29
C GLU A 624 -10.16 10.96 -13.81
N SER A 625 -9.76 10.23 -12.77
CA SER A 625 -8.41 10.33 -12.18
C SER A 625 -7.44 9.29 -12.68
N LYS A 626 -7.83 8.41 -13.61
CA LYS A 626 -6.93 7.39 -14.19
C LYS A 626 -5.68 7.97 -14.85
N HIS A 627 -5.72 9.23 -15.24
CA HIS A 627 -4.58 9.98 -15.78
C HIS A 627 -4.06 11.04 -14.81
N PHE A 628 -4.51 11.03 -13.55
CA PHE A 628 -4.12 12.05 -12.61
C PHE A 628 -2.69 11.80 -12.10
N ARG A 629 -1.80 12.71 -12.42
CA ARG A 629 -0.36 12.55 -12.29
C ARG A 629 0.20 12.68 -10.89
N SER A 630 -0.57 13.19 -9.95
CA SER A 630 -0.16 13.42 -8.58
C SER A 630 -1.01 12.65 -7.55
N ALA A 631 -1.72 11.62 -7.97
CA ALA A 631 -2.55 10.80 -7.08
C ALA A 631 -1.67 9.89 -6.22
N ALA A 632 -0.96 10.49 -5.29
CA ALA A 632 0.06 9.82 -4.53
C ALA A 632 -0.49 8.84 -3.51
N TRP A 633 -1.57 9.06 -2.88
CA TRP A 633 -1.99 8.34 -1.68
C TRP A 633 -3.36 7.68 -1.84
N PHE A 634 -3.61 7.10 -3.00
CA PHE A 634 -4.81 6.31 -3.22
C PHE A 634 -4.50 4.82 -3.06
N PHE A 635 -5.14 4.20 -2.08
CA PHE A 635 -5.00 2.80 -1.73
C PHE A 635 -6.31 2.08 -2.01
N ALA A 636 -6.26 0.90 -2.61
CA ALA A 636 -7.46 0.20 -3.03
C ALA A 636 -8.33 -0.23 -1.84
N VAL A 637 -7.73 -0.81 -0.82
CA VAL A 637 -8.47 -1.27 0.37
C VAL A 637 -9.09 -0.10 1.15
N PRO A 638 -8.40 0.99 1.49
CA PRO A 638 -9.02 2.12 2.17
C PRO A 638 -10.22 2.73 1.43
N VAL A 639 -10.17 2.83 0.11
CA VAL A 639 -11.27 3.38 -0.71
C VAL A 639 -12.59 2.64 -0.51
N ALA A 640 -12.56 1.34 -0.19
CA ALA A 640 -13.74 0.53 0.06
C ALA A 640 -14.43 0.79 1.42
N PHE A 641 -13.86 1.63 2.28
CA PHE A 641 -14.40 1.88 3.62
C PHE A 641 -15.84 2.39 3.59
N ASP A 642 -16.16 3.34 2.73
CA ASP A 642 -17.51 3.90 2.63
C ASP A 642 -18.53 2.92 2.01
N LEU A 643 -18.09 1.98 1.16
CA LEU A 643 -18.90 0.84 0.73
C LEU A 643 -19.31 -0.02 1.93
N PHE A 644 -18.36 -0.35 2.80
CA PHE A 644 -18.63 -1.15 3.99
C PHE A 644 -19.52 -0.42 4.99
N VAL A 645 -19.27 0.87 5.24
CA VAL A 645 -20.10 1.72 6.12
C VAL A 645 -21.53 1.82 5.59
N GLY A 646 -21.70 2.00 4.28
CA GLY A 646 -23.01 2.02 3.62
C GLY A 646 -23.76 0.70 3.76
N ASP A 647 -23.07 -0.44 3.54
CA ASP A 647 -23.64 -1.79 3.70
C ASP A 647 -24.07 -2.08 5.16
N GLN A 648 -23.38 -1.48 6.15
CA GLN A 648 -23.84 -1.57 7.55
C GLN A 648 -25.08 -0.73 7.82
N LEU A 649 -25.34 0.34 7.09
CA LEU A 649 -26.59 1.11 7.19
C LEU A 649 -27.74 0.42 6.50
N GLU A 650 -27.54 0.01 5.27
CA GLU A 650 -28.51 -0.66 4.40
C GLU A 650 -27.77 -1.74 3.58
N PRO A 651 -28.03 -3.03 3.85
CA PRO A 651 -27.29 -4.12 3.21
C PRO A 651 -27.51 -4.20 1.70
N HIS A 652 -26.42 -4.18 0.96
CA HIS A 652 -26.41 -4.28 -0.50
C HIS A 652 -25.39 -5.34 -0.95
N PRO A 653 -25.81 -6.53 -1.42
CA PRO A 653 -24.88 -7.58 -1.86
C PRO A 653 -23.89 -7.11 -2.95
N GLU A 654 -24.33 -6.22 -3.82
CA GLU A 654 -23.47 -5.65 -4.88
C GLU A 654 -22.35 -4.75 -4.33
N TRP A 655 -22.57 -4.05 -3.21
CA TRP A 655 -21.52 -3.26 -2.57
C TRP A 655 -20.46 -4.17 -1.93
N ARG A 656 -20.88 -5.33 -1.40
CA ARG A 656 -19.95 -6.35 -0.91
C ARG A 656 -19.06 -6.90 -2.01
N SER A 657 -19.61 -7.07 -3.21
CA SER A 657 -18.80 -7.46 -4.36
C SER A 657 -17.75 -6.40 -4.71
N ALA A 658 -18.15 -5.13 -4.74
CA ALA A 658 -17.26 -4.02 -5.06
C ALA A 658 -16.11 -3.87 -4.04
N MET A 659 -16.42 -3.92 -2.73
CA MET A 659 -15.35 -3.83 -1.72
C MET A 659 -14.39 -5.04 -1.76
N VAL A 660 -14.87 -6.22 -2.14
CA VAL A 660 -14.01 -7.39 -2.34
C VAL A 660 -13.15 -7.23 -3.59
N ASP A 661 -13.66 -6.60 -4.66
CA ASP A 661 -12.89 -6.29 -5.86
C ASP A 661 -11.74 -5.30 -5.52
N ASP A 662 -11.95 -4.28 -4.67
CA ASP A 662 -10.87 -3.40 -4.17
C ASP A 662 -9.82 -4.18 -3.37
N MET A 663 -10.24 -5.10 -2.51
CA MET A 663 -9.33 -5.99 -1.77
C MET A 663 -8.53 -6.90 -2.72
N ASN A 664 -9.18 -7.47 -3.71
CA ASN A 664 -8.55 -8.33 -4.70
C ASN A 664 -7.51 -7.57 -5.54
N TYR A 665 -7.84 -6.32 -5.93
CA TYR A 665 -6.93 -5.45 -6.67
C TYR A 665 -5.63 -5.24 -5.90
N GLU A 666 -5.69 -4.88 -4.62
CA GLU A 666 -4.50 -4.68 -3.78
C GLU A 666 -3.72 -5.99 -3.58
N ALA A 667 -4.42 -7.11 -3.54
CA ALA A 667 -3.86 -8.44 -3.36
C ALA A 667 -3.32 -9.08 -4.67
N GLY A 668 -3.27 -8.33 -5.78
CA GLY A 668 -2.63 -8.76 -7.03
C GLY A 668 -3.56 -9.02 -8.21
N GLU A 669 -4.88 -8.86 -8.07
CA GLU A 669 -5.82 -8.87 -9.20
C GLU A 669 -5.81 -7.53 -9.93
N ASN A 670 -4.64 -7.18 -10.45
CA ASN A 670 -4.38 -5.91 -11.11
C ASN A 670 -3.53 -6.12 -12.38
N PRO A 671 -3.44 -5.15 -13.30
CA PRO A 671 -2.78 -5.32 -14.59
C PRO A 671 -1.34 -5.82 -14.54
N VAL A 672 -0.66 -5.67 -13.41
CA VAL A 672 0.75 -6.00 -13.24
C VAL A 672 0.99 -7.24 -12.37
N ASN A 673 -0.05 -7.88 -11.89
CA ASN A 673 0.03 -9.04 -10.98
C ASN A 673 0.94 -8.81 -9.75
N MET A 674 1.02 -7.59 -9.23
CA MET A 674 1.81 -7.24 -8.05
C MET A 674 0.91 -7.02 -6.84
N THR A 675 1.33 -7.49 -5.68
CA THR A 675 0.63 -7.15 -4.44
C THR A 675 1.05 -5.77 -3.97
N TYR A 676 0.08 -4.93 -3.63
CA TYR A 676 0.31 -3.58 -3.09
C TYR A 676 0.21 -3.53 -1.56
N LEU A 677 0.04 -4.67 -0.91
CA LEU A 677 0.24 -4.84 0.52
C LEU A 677 1.54 -5.62 0.73
N THR A 678 2.54 -4.99 1.33
CA THR A 678 3.85 -5.62 1.54
C THR A 678 3.74 -6.87 2.40
N GLY A 679 4.62 -7.84 2.17
CA GLY A 679 4.64 -9.09 2.92
C GLY A 679 3.57 -10.11 2.54
N CYS A 680 2.76 -9.85 1.52
CA CYS A 680 1.72 -10.75 1.02
C CYS A 680 1.97 -11.19 -0.43
N GLY A 681 1.32 -12.28 -0.86
CA GLY A 681 1.32 -12.76 -2.24
C GLY A 681 2.66 -13.31 -2.72
N TRP A 682 2.72 -13.59 -4.03
CA TRP A 682 3.87 -14.19 -4.69
C TRP A 682 4.79 -13.18 -5.34
N ARG A 683 4.22 -12.12 -5.93
CA ARG A 683 4.98 -11.01 -6.51
C ARG A 683 4.88 -9.80 -5.58
N ARG A 684 6.00 -9.38 -5.01
CA ARG A 684 6.08 -8.38 -3.95
C ARG A 684 6.92 -7.19 -4.35
N GLN A 685 6.57 -6.04 -3.78
CA GLN A 685 7.39 -4.84 -3.85
C GLN A 685 8.70 -5.05 -3.10
N HIS A 686 9.79 -4.52 -3.64
CA HIS A 686 11.11 -4.50 -3.00
C HIS A 686 11.44 -3.14 -2.41
N ASP A 687 11.34 -2.10 -3.21
CA ASP A 687 11.61 -0.73 -2.78
C ASP A 687 10.31 0.05 -2.65
N ILE A 688 10.08 0.58 -1.49
CA ILE A 688 8.94 1.46 -1.19
C ILE A 688 9.46 2.75 -0.58
N VAL A 689 8.67 3.81 -0.63
CA VAL A 689 9.00 5.07 0.05
C VAL A 689 8.77 4.87 1.56
N SER A 690 9.81 4.39 2.23
CA SER A 690 9.85 4.18 3.68
C SER A 690 11.29 4.30 4.17
N GLN A 691 11.55 5.27 5.02
CA GLN A 691 12.88 5.52 5.57
C GLN A 691 13.42 4.34 6.38
N PHE A 692 12.55 3.59 7.03
CA PHE A 692 12.98 2.37 7.70
C PHE A 692 13.42 1.30 6.70
N ALA A 693 12.58 0.99 5.71
CA ALA A 693 12.90 -0.01 4.68
C ALA A 693 14.18 0.35 3.90
N GLU A 694 14.37 1.64 3.63
CA GLU A 694 15.56 2.13 2.93
C GLU A 694 16.87 2.01 3.73
N ASN A 695 16.79 1.87 5.05
CA ASN A 695 17.98 1.93 5.94
C ASN A 695 18.22 0.66 6.74
N ASP A 696 17.33 -0.32 6.74
CA ASP A 696 17.43 -1.54 7.56
C ASP A 696 18.30 -2.65 6.93
N GLY A 697 18.71 -2.48 5.67
CA GLY A 697 19.59 -3.39 4.94
C GLY A 697 18.95 -4.69 4.49
N ARG A 698 17.63 -4.78 4.46
CA ARG A 698 16.85 -5.90 3.92
C ARG A 698 16.47 -5.63 2.46
N SER A 699 16.18 -6.69 1.72
CA SER A 699 15.70 -6.58 0.35
C SER A 699 14.19 -6.40 0.27
N LEU A 700 13.45 -6.91 1.26
CA LEU A 700 12.00 -6.76 1.34
C LEU A 700 11.63 -5.75 2.42
N PRO A 701 10.65 -4.87 2.16
CA PRO A 701 10.17 -3.92 3.16
C PRO A 701 9.39 -4.61 4.28
N PRO A 702 9.14 -3.91 5.40
CA PRO A 702 8.28 -4.42 6.47
C PRO A 702 6.91 -4.85 5.95
N SER A 703 6.45 -6.02 6.43
CA SER A 703 5.16 -6.58 6.02
C SER A 703 4.00 -5.74 6.55
N GLY A 704 2.97 -5.55 5.73
CA GLY A 704 1.73 -4.91 6.15
C GLY A 704 1.62 -3.42 5.83
N LEU A 705 2.56 -2.88 5.07
CA LEU A 705 2.48 -1.52 4.58
C LEU A 705 1.72 -1.51 3.25
N PRO A 706 0.53 -0.89 3.15
CA PRO A 706 -0.12 -0.66 1.88
C PRO A 706 0.68 0.38 1.11
N VAL A 707 1.05 0.04 -0.11
CA VAL A 707 1.74 0.95 -1.02
C VAL A 707 0.75 1.29 -2.13
N GLY A 708 0.43 2.53 -2.23
CA GLY A 708 -0.72 2.99 -2.97
C GLY A 708 -0.64 2.81 -4.47
N ALA A 709 -1.50 3.53 -5.14
CA ALA A 709 -1.57 3.57 -6.58
C ALA A 709 -0.24 3.99 -7.20
N MET A 710 0.00 3.53 -8.40
CA MET A 710 1.13 3.96 -9.21
C MET A 710 1.04 5.45 -9.51
N GLN A 711 2.15 6.15 -9.26
CA GLN A 711 2.25 7.57 -9.55
C GLN A 711 2.93 7.83 -10.88
N GLU A 712 2.49 8.89 -11.53
CA GLU A 712 3.29 9.45 -12.59
C GLU A 712 4.50 10.19 -12.04
N GLY A 713 5.58 10.08 -12.78
CA GLY A 713 6.70 10.98 -12.68
C GLY A 713 7.75 10.63 -11.66
N PHE A 714 7.62 9.56 -10.92
CA PHE A 714 8.70 9.09 -10.08
C PHE A 714 9.31 10.21 -9.21
N MET A 715 8.46 10.96 -8.54
CA MET A 715 8.83 12.25 -7.95
C MET A 715 9.89 12.16 -6.85
N TYR A 716 10.03 11.00 -6.21
CA TYR A 716 11.03 10.78 -5.15
C TYR A 716 12.38 10.26 -5.68
N LEU A 717 12.49 9.98 -6.99
CA LEU A 717 13.66 9.35 -7.59
C LEU A 717 14.57 10.37 -8.29
N ASN A 718 15.01 11.38 -7.55
CA ASN A 718 15.81 12.50 -8.08
C ASN A 718 17.14 12.07 -8.71
N GLN A 719 17.76 10.96 -8.27
CA GLN A 719 18.99 10.43 -8.83
C GLN A 719 18.87 10.01 -10.30
N TYR A 720 17.67 9.78 -10.78
CA TYR A 720 17.41 9.46 -12.19
C TYR A 720 17.10 10.68 -13.05
N GLN A 721 17.19 11.90 -12.48
CA GLN A 721 17.05 13.17 -13.19
C GLN A 721 15.76 13.29 -14.03
N ARG A 722 14.66 12.68 -13.57
CA ARG A 722 13.36 12.64 -14.27
C ARG A 722 13.37 11.92 -15.63
N GLU A 723 14.36 11.08 -15.91
CA GLU A 723 14.44 10.32 -17.15
C GLU A 723 13.51 9.10 -17.18
N LEU A 724 13.00 8.63 -16.04
CA LEU A 724 12.25 7.38 -15.98
C LEU A 724 10.96 7.39 -16.81
N GLY A 725 10.22 8.48 -16.79
CA GLY A 725 9.02 8.63 -17.61
C GLY A 725 9.31 8.57 -19.11
N GLN A 726 10.48 9.04 -19.54
CA GLN A 726 10.91 9.00 -20.94
C GLN A 726 11.31 7.59 -21.40
N LEU A 727 11.61 6.71 -20.46
CA LEU A 727 11.93 5.32 -20.75
C LEU A 727 10.70 4.45 -20.97
N THR A 728 9.55 4.85 -20.45
CA THR A 728 8.30 4.12 -20.60
C THR A 728 7.77 4.29 -22.02
N PHE A 729 7.52 3.17 -22.71
CA PHE A 729 6.94 3.18 -24.06
C PHE A 729 5.85 2.09 -24.21
N PRO A 730 4.66 2.39 -24.73
CA PRO A 730 4.15 3.75 -24.96
C PRO A 730 4.24 4.59 -23.70
N GLY A 731 4.41 5.90 -23.85
CA GLY A 731 4.60 6.82 -22.74
C GLY A 731 3.44 6.80 -21.75
N ASP A 732 3.74 7.13 -20.49
CA ASP A 732 2.70 7.37 -19.48
C ASP A 732 1.75 8.46 -19.91
N GLY A 733 0.51 8.30 -19.48
CA GLY A 733 -0.58 9.15 -19.90
C GLY A 733 -0.34 10.63 -19.76
N ASP A 734 -0.45 11.29 -20.85
CA ASP A 734 -0.85 12.66 -20.94
C ASP A 734 -2.27 12.71 -21.52
N THR A 735 -2.76 13.90 -21.82
CA THR A 735 -4.11 14.07 -22.38
C THR A 735 -4.26 13.49 -23.78
N ASN A 736 -3.18 13.21 -24.47
CA ASN A 736 -3.18 12.71 -25.86
C ASN A 736 -2.98 11.21 -25.94
N ASN A 737 -2.33 10.63 -24.94
CA ASN A 737 -2.09 9.19 -24.83
C ASN A 737 -2.31 8.75 -23.37
N PRO A 738 -3.56 8.68 -22.95
CA PRO A 738 -3.88 8.38 -21.56
C PRO A 738 -3.55 6.91 -21.28
N TYR A 739 -2.51 6.74 -20.53
CA TYR A 739 -2.18 5.46 -19.96
C TYR A 739 -2.86 5.36 -18.61
N PRO A 740 -3.65 4.36 -18.33
CA PRO A 740 -4.21 4.20 -17.01
C PRO A 740 -3.07 4.15 -15.99
N PHE A 741 -3.20 4.93 -14.93
CA PHE A 741 -2.14 5.09 -13.95
C PHE A 741 -1.75 3.77 -13.27
N TYR A 742 -2.65 2.80 -13.20
CA TYR A 742 -2.41 1.49 -12.62
C TYR A 742 -1.62 0.52 -13.53
N ASP A 743 -1.23 0.93 -14.73
CA ASP A 743 -0.30 0.18 -15.61
C ASP A 743 1.00 0.94 -15.90
N ARG A 744 1.21 2.07 -15.26
CA ARG A 744 2.32 2.97 -15.56
C ARG A 744 3.68 2.30 -15.46
N TRP A 745 3.89 1.54 -14.41
CA TRP A 745 5.15 0.91 -14.11
C TRP A 745 5.35 -0.44 -14.78
N GLY A 746 4.29 -0.97 -15.35
CA GLY A 746 4.30 -2.33 -15.84
C GLY A 746 4.32 -3.28 -14.68
N ASP A 747 5.13 -3.63 -13.97
CA ASP A 747 5.19 -4.56 -12.85
C ASP A 747 6.38 -4.29 -11.93
N SER A 748 6.76 -3.02 -11.84
CA SER A 748 7.99 -2.64 -11.17
C SER A 748 8.05 -3.14 -9.72
N PHE A 749 9.24 -3.52 -9.30
CA PHE A 749 9.54 -4.02 -7.97
C PHE A 749 9.71 -2.90 -6.94
N ASN A 750 9.45 -1.66 -7.32
CA ASN A 750 9.43 -0.52 -6.43
C ASN A 750 8.29 0.42 -6.78
N THR A 751 7.81 1.16 -5.80
CA THR A 751 6.76 2.17 -5.98
C THR A 751 7.28 3.56 -5.67
N SER A 752 6.63 4.56 -6.22
CA SER A 752 6.88 5.96 -5.89
C SER A 752 5.92 6.51 -4.83
N THR A 753 5.10 5.65 -4.21
CA THR A 753 4.17 6.03 -3.15
C THR A 753 4.62 5.49 -1.81
N GLU A 754 4.24 6.18 -0.77
CA GLU A 754 4.47 5.79 0.61
C GLU A 754 3.20 5.29 1.28
N CYS A 755 3.33 4.42 2.28
CA CYS A 755 2.23 4.06 3.17
C CYS A 755 1.86 5.27 4.04
N VAL A 756 0.59 5.37 4.45
CA VAL A 756 0.09 6.40 5.38
C VAL A 756 -0.72 5.74 6.48
N SER A 757 -0.36 6.02 7.74
CA SER A 757 -0.94 5.34 8.90
C SER A 757 -2.45 5.55 9.05
N ALA A 758 -2.96 6.74 8.70
CA ALA A 758 -4.39 7.03 8.74
C ALA A 758 -5.17 6.16 7.74
N GLN A 759 -4.73 6.08 6.47
CA GLN A 759 -5.35 5.21 5.46
C GLN A 759 -5.18 3.73 5.80
N GLN A 760 -4.08 3.37 6.45
CA GLN A 760 -3.87 2.01 6.92
C GLN A 760 -4.89 1.64 8.01
N ALA A 761 -5.20 2.55 8.93
CA ALA A 761 -6.26 2.37 9.92
C ALA A 761 -7.65 2.33 9.29
N GLU A 762 -7.90 3.12 8.25
CA GLU A 762 -9.15 3.09 7.46
C GLU A 762 -9.35 1.71 6.80
N GLY A 763 -8.33 1.18 6.15
CA GLY A 763 -8.35 -0.18 5.57
C GLY A 763 -8.56 -1.26 6.63
N LEU A 764 -7.81 -1.20 7.74
CA LEU A 764 -7.96 -2.14 8.86
C LEU A 764 -9.38 -2.11 9.43
N ALA A 765 -10.02 -0.95 9.51
CA ALA A 765 -11.33 -0.77 10.12
C ALA A 765 -12.40 -1.67 9.49
N TRP A 766 -12.54 -1.67 8.17
CA TRP A 766 -13.55 -2.49 7.50
C TRP A 766 -13.11 -3.95 7.30
N LEU A 767 -11.82 -4.21 7.10
CA LEU A 767 -11.30 -5.58 7.08
C LEU A 767 -11.52 -6.28 8.42
N ALA A 768 -11.36 -5.58 9.54
CA ALA A 768 -11.70 -6.09 10.86
C ALA A 768 -13.21 -6.36 11.00
N GLY A 769 -14.05 -5.50 10.39
CA GLY A 769 -15.48 -5.74 10.28
C GLY A 769 -15.83 -7.03 9.53
N LEU A 770 -15.14 -7.33 8.43
CA LEU A 770 -15.29 -8.62 7.71
C LEU A 770 -14.76 -9.79 8.56
N MET A 771 -13.58 -9.65 9.17
CA MET A 771 -13.02 -10.68 10.05
C MET A 771 -13.95 -11.00 11.20
N ALA A 772 -14.60 -10.00 11.80
CA ALA A 772 -15.56 -10.18 12.89
C ALA A 772 -16.81 -10.96 12.47
N GLN A 773 -17.15 -10.97 11.18
CA GLN A 773 -18.26 -11.73 10.60
C GLN A 773 -17.84 -13.13 10.14
N SER A 774 -16.55 -13.44 10.14
CA SER A 774 -15.97 -14.72 9.69
C SER A 774 -15.83 -15.73 10.84
N PRO A 775 -15.65 -17.04 10.54
CA PRO A 775 -15.32 -18.04 11.54
C PRO A 775 -13.99 -17.76 12.29
N GLN A 776 -13.12 -16.92 11.72
CA GLN A 776 -11.80 -16.61 12.28
C GLN A 776 -11.87 -15.66 13.50
N ARG A 777 -13.01 -15.00 13.75
CA ARG A 777 -13.19 -14.07 14.89
C ARG A 777 -12.84 -14.67 16.24
N ASN A 778 -13.07 -15.97 16.41
CA ASN A 778 -12.86 -16.68 17.68
C ASN A 778 -11.52 -17.42 17.74
N GLN A 779 -10.70 -17.32 16.71
CA GLN A 779 -9.41 -17.99 16.64
C GLN A 779 -8.41 -17.26 17.54
N MET A 780 -8.03 -17.89 18.64
CA MET A 780 -7.01 -17.32 19.53
C MET A 780 -5.67 -17.22 18.79
N TRP A 781 -5.13 -16.02 18.70
CA TRP A 781 -3.85 -15.78 18.05
C TRP A 781 -3.17 -14.54 18.62
N ARG A 782 -1.88 -14.68 18.93
CA ARG A 782 -0.99 -13.57 19.26
C ARG A 782 0.32 -13.69 18.47
N SER A 783 1.09 -14.70 18.72
CA SER A 783 2.33 -15.00 18.01
C SER A 783 2.72 -16.46 18.21
N ALA A 784 3.58 -16.98 17.35
CA ALA A 784 4.13 -18.32 17.48
C ALA A 784 5.63 -18.29 17.78
N ALA A 785 6.07 -19.18 18.66
CA ALA A 785 7.50 -19.41 18.86
C ALA A 785 8.08 -20.11 17.61
N ALA A 786 9.04 -19.46 16.98
CA ALA A 786 9.70 -19.92 15.78
C ALA A 786 11.22 -19.92 15.96
N GLN A 787 11.89 -20.87 15.31
CA GLN A 787 13.35 -21.01 15.38
C GLN A 787 13.91 -21.45 14.04
N ILE A 788 15.05 -20.86 13.66
CA ILE A 788 15.87 -21.35 12.56
C ILE A 788 16.83 -22.41 13.10
N THR A 789 16.88 -23.58 12.45
CA THR A 789 17.75 -24.70 12.76
C THR A 789 18.62 -25.07 11.58
N GLY A 790 19.68 -25.88 11.80
CA GLY A 790 20.57 -26.37 10.75
C GLY A 790 21.76 -25.48 10.41
N LEU A 791 21.81 -24.26 10.96
CA LEU A 791 22.96 -23.38 10.77
C LEU A 791 24.01 -23.59 11.86
N PRO A 792 25.31 -23.70 11.49
CA PRO A 792 26.42 -23.71 12.46
C PRO A 792 26.67 -22.27 12.97
N ALA A 793 27.28 -22.15 14.13
CA ALA A 793 27.73 -20.85 14.64
C ALA A 793 28.79 -20.19 13.75
N GLU A 794 29.65 -21.00 13.11
CA GLU A 794 30.69 -20.56 12.18
C GLU A 794 30.70 -21.42 10.91
N ALA A 795 31.03 -20.82 9.78
CA ALA A 795 31.09 -21.50 8.50
C ALA A 795 32.21 -20.91 7.62
N PRO A 796 32.86 -21.70 6.78
CA PRO A 796 33.80 -21.17 5.81
C PRO A 796 33.07 -20.45 4.66
N LEU A 797 33.73 -19.40 4.14
CA LEU A 797 33.26 -18.70 2.95
C LEU A 797 33.12 -19.67 1.77
N GLY A 798 32.09 -19.51 0.98
CA GLY A 798 31.81 -20.32 -0.20
C GLY A 798 31.26 -21.72 0.07
N LYS A 799 31.07 -22.10 1.34
CA LYS A 799 30.42 -23.38 1.69
C LYS A 799 28.91 -23.26 1.71
N SER A 800 28.22 -24.18 1.04
CA SER A 800 26.76 -24.23 1.10
C SER A 800 26.25 -24.53 2.51
N LEU A 801 25.30 -23.75 2.97
CA LEU A 801 24.60 -23.89 4.26
C LEU A 801 23.11 -24.14 4.02
N THR A 802 22.49 -24.88 4.94
CA THR A 802 21.05 -25.13 4.89
C THR A 802 20.40 -24.72 6.21
N ALA A 803 19.34 -23.95 6.12
CA ALA A 803 18.52 -23.49 7.23
C ALA A 803 17.10 -24.06 7.10
N LYS A 804 16.50 -24.41 8.22
CA LYS A 804 15.11 -24.90 8.31
C LYS A 804 14.36 -24.11 9.36
N LEU A 805 13.10 -23.76 9.06
CA LEU A 805 12.20 -23.17 10.04
C LEU A 805 11.51 -24.27 10.88
N SER A 806 11.39 -24.06 12.16
CA SER A 806 10.55 -24.83 13.06
C SER A 806 9.61 -23.88 13.80
N VAL A 807 8.30 -24.15 13.77
CA VAL A 807 7.28 -23.37 14.46
C VAL A 807 6.46 -24.32 15.34
N ARG A 808 6.38 -23.98 16.61
CA ARG A 808 5.68 -24.86 17.58
C ARG A 808 4.17 -24.84 17.32
N GLY A 809 3.59 -26.03 17.12
CA GLY A 809 2.14 -26.20 17.02
C GLY A 809 1.51 -25.78 15.70
N MET A 810 2.30 -25.48 14.67
CA MET A 810 1.79 -25.05 13.38
C MET A 810 2.36 -25.90 12.23
N ASN A 811 1.52 -26.17 11.24
CA ASN A 811 1.92 -26.94 10.04
C ASN A 811 2.52 -25.99 9.00
N LEU A 812 3.81 -26.13 8.75
CA LEU A 812 4.53 -25.30 7.78
C LEU A 812 4.19 -25.60 6.32
N SER A 813 3.67 -26.79 6.01
CA SER A 813 3.27 -27.09 4.62
C SER A 813 2.07 -26.25 4.14
N GLU A 814 1.37 -25.58 5.07
CA GLU A 814 0.25 -24.68 4.79
C GLU A 814 0.68 -23.22 4.73
N ALA A 815 1.93 -22.93 5.05
CA ALA A 815 2.45 -21.58 5.12
C ALA A 815 3.19 -21.18 3.84
N GLN A 816 3.04 -19.93 3.46
CA GLN A 816 3.96 -19.27 2.53
C GLN A 816 5.17 -18.80 3.33
N THR A 817 6.33 -19.38 3.07
CA THR A 817 7.55 -19.08 3.83
C THR A 817 8.55 -18.35 2.96
N VAL A 818 9.02 -17.20 3.44
CA VAL A 818 10.00 -16.33 2.78
C VAL A 818 11.28 -16.28 3.60
N TRP A 819 12.39 -16.50 2.94
CA TRP A 819 13.73 -16.42 3.51
C TRP A 819 14.49 -15.23 2.98
N GLU A 820 15.26 -14.60 3.84
CA GLU A 820 16.19 -13.55 3.50
C GLU A 820 17.55 -13.76 4.15
N VAL A 821 18.61 -13.54 3.37
CA VAL A 821 20.01 -13.59 3.84
C VAL A 821 20.66 -12.26 3.44
N VAL A 822 21.44 -11.71 4.32
CA VAL A 822 22.13 -10.45 4.07
C VAL A 822 22.89 -10.46 2.71
N GLY A 823 22.57 -9.49 1.87
CA GLY A 823 23.22 -9.30 0.56
C GLY A 823 22.85 -10.36 -0.50
N GLN A 824 21.80 -11.14 -0.30
CA GLN A 824 21.29 -12.10 -1.29
C GLN A 824 19.81 -11.82 -1.59
N GLN A 825 19.35 -12.31 -2.74
CA GLN A 825 17.93 -12.18 -3.10
C GLN A 825 17.05 -13.02 -2.17
N PRO A 826 15.90 -12.50 -1.73
CA PRO A 826 14.94 -13.27 -0.95
C PRO A 826 14.35 -14.40 -1.78
N CYS A 827 13.88 -15.47 -1.15
CA CYS A 827 13.25 -16.59 -1.84
C CYS A 827 12.12 -17.24 -1.03
N PHE A 828 11.18 -17.88 -1.73
CA PHE A 828 10.23 -18.79 -1.12
C PHE A 828 10.86 -20.17 -0.89
N GLY A 829 10.41 -20.88 0.13
CA GLY A 829 10.78 -22.28 0.32
C GLY A 829 10.50 -22.80 1.72
N SER A 830 10.28 -24.10 1.86
CA SER A 830 10.14 -24.79 3.17
C SER A 830 11.48 -24.83 3.94
N GLN A 831 12.59 -24.71 3.21
CA GLN A 831 13.96 -24.58 3.73
C GLN A 831 14.76 -23.66 2.83
N LEU A 832 15.85 -23.13 3.35
CA LEU A 832 16.79 -22.28 2.62
C LEU A 832 18.13 -23.01 2.45
N SER A 833 18.65 -23.06 1.23
CA SER A 833 20.04 -23.41 0.95
C SER A 833 20.75 -22.22 0.31
N PHE A 834 21.86 -21.77 0.88
CA PHE A 834 22.59 -20.60 0.40
C PHE A 834 24.09 -20.75 0.55
N VAL A 835 24.85 -19.99 -0.21
CA VAL A 835 26.30 -19.92 -0.13
C VAL A 835 26.68 -18.52 0.36
N PRO A 836 27.34 -18.39 1.51
CA PRO A 836 27.84 -17.09 1.96
C PRO A 836 28.83 -16.49 0.97
N VAL A 837 28.63 -15.23 0.62
CA VAL A 837 29.44 -14.50 -0.38
C VAL A 837 30.40 -13.50 0.25
N LYS A 838 30.33 -13.28 1.55
CA LYS A 838 31.12 -12.31 2.31
C LYS A 838 31.49 -12.84 3.69
N THR A 839 32.68 -12.54 4.16
CA THR A 839 33.13 -12.88 5.53
C THR A 839 32.51 -11.95 6.57
N GLY A 840 32.50 -12.40 7.82
CA GLY A 840 31.94 -11.67 8.96
C GLY A 840 30.59 -12.21 9.42
N PRO A 841 29.91 -11.52 10.34
CA PRO A 841 28.58 -11.89 10.79
C PRO A 841 27.56 -11.81 9.65
N GLN A 842 26.83 -12.89 9.43
CA GLN A 842 25.73 -12.97 8.46
C GLN A 842 24.46 -13.26 9.23
N TRP A 843 23.39 -12.50 8.93
CA TRP A 843 22.06 -12.82 9.43
C TRP A 843 21.26 -13.62 8.39
N VAL A 844 20.43 -14.51 8.89
CA VAL A 844 19.42 -15.24 8.14
C VAL A 844 18.09 -15.01 8.81
N GLU A 845 17.11 -14.58 8.07
CA GLU A 845 15.77 -14.29 8.56
C GLU A 845 14.71 -15.06 7.79
N VAL A 846 13.60 -15.33 8.46
CA VAL A 846 12.47 -16.03 7.86
C VAL A 846 11.16 -15.48 8.38
N GLU A 847 10.18 -15.41 7.48
CA GLU A 847 8.79 -15.09 7.76
C GLU A 847 7.90 -16.16 7.13
N ALA A 848 7.05 -16.79 7.93
CA ALA A 848 6.04 -17.72 7.47
C ALA A 848 4.64 -17.12 7.70
N MET A 849 3.79 -17.13 6.67
CA MET A 849 2.41 -16.64 6.72
C MET A 849 1.44 -17.76 6.33
N TRP A 850 0.44 -18.02 7.17
CA TRP A 850 -0.66 -18.95 6.87
C TRP A 850 -1.81 -18.22 6.17
N GLY A 851 -2.70 -18.97 5.55
CA GLY A 851 -3.79 -18.43 4.73
C GLY A 851 -4.82 -17.56 5.47
N ASP A 852 -4.76 -17.51 6.80
CA ASP A 852 -5.56 -16.64 7.66
C ASP A 852 -4.75 -15.47 8.26
N GLY A 853 -3.54 -15.23 7.75
CA GLY A 853 -2.68 -14.12 8.15
C GLY A 853 -1.91 -14.32 9.46
N ARG A 854 -2.04 -15.48 10.12
CA ARG A 854 -1.13 -15.80 11.23
C ARG A 854 0.30 -15.84 10.71
N ARG A 855 1.25 -15.34 11.49
CA ARG A 855 2.66 -15.26 11.10
C ARG A 855 3.59 -15.80 12.17
N ALA A 856 4.75 -16.26 11.71
CA ALA A 856 5.85 -16.61 12.56
C ALA A 856 7.15 -16.04 11.98
N PHE A 857 7.99 -15.50 12.86
CA PHE A 857 9.23 -14.85 12.49
C PHE A 857 10.40 -15.45 13.26
N ALA A 858 11.52 -15.65 12.59
CA ALA A 858 12.74 -16.08 13.26
C ALA A 858 13.97 -15.45 12.60
N ARG A 859 15.03 -15.33 13.40
CA ARG A 859 16.33 -14.84 12.99
C ARG A 859 17.43 -15.72 13.57
N ALA A 860 18.47 -15.96 12.77
CA ALA A 860 19.70 -16.61 13.20
C ALA A 860 20.92 -15.83 12.68
N GLN A 861 22.06 -16.08 13.30
CA GLN A 861 23.36 -15.53 12.86
C GLN A 861 24.37 -16.65 12.65
N VAL A 862 25.22 -16.48 11.64
CA VAL A 862 26.37 -17.33 11.37
C VAL A 862 27.59 -16.44 11.10
N VAL A 863 28.74 -16.79 11.71
CA VAL A 863 30.00 -16.07 11.45
C VAL A 863 30.70 -16.78 10.30
N VAL A 864 30.91 -16.08 9.20
CA VAL A 864 31.59 -16.59 8.00
C VAL A 864 33.08 -16.21 8.06
N ARG A 865 33.95 -17.21 7.95
CA ARG A 865 35.40 -17.07 8.00
C ARG A 865 36.07 -17.33 6.67
#